data_54331fb5c6caced7665d803433586d8e
#
_entry.id   54331fb5c6caced7665d803433586d8e
#
_cell.length_a   1.000
_cell.length_b   1.000
_cell.length_c   1.000
_cell.angle_alpha   90.00
_cell.angle_beta   90.00
_cell.angle_gamma   90.00
#
_symmetry.space_group_name_H-M   'P 1'
#
loop_
_entity.id
_entity.type
_entity.pdbx_description
1 polymer ?
#
loop_
_entity_poly.entity_id
_entity_poly.type
_entity_poly.pdbx_seq_one_letter_code
_entity_poly.pdbx_strand_id
1 'polypeptide(L)'
;MTRALAAFLALVATVAVQPGRTSAAPQTPPPLGSAQTDQKTDGQTVPTFRAGTDLLTVDVSVLDGRGRPVEGLRPGDFTVKINGQTRRVTVAEFVRADVESGAAKPGAAAASTSAPAVGPVAGRRIVIAVDQQHIPPGELTPLLKSTSAFVDRLTSRDLAAFVAFPEPGPRVDFTNDKARLREAMKGLVGQPQQGRTGLFDIGLAEALTVSDNERLLTNENQREAGGDPPVVADIMARNCPTSDDMRECRRRVVAESMQIAQEARLDAKISVRTLESIIGGLVPVQGTKSLILISASLLNDDRSELDTLIRLASAARVSLNVILVEKKRENIKVSSQNHGQAPTEQADRRLISEGLEQLAAETGGGVYRLAGAGEGILDRIAQELSASYVLGVESRPEDLTNNFRNLSVAARSQGSKVRVSQAFLHAAASPALGVVPSRAPLGLAVPTPRVVRPVEDVLRTALSTLDAITGLPVRVATFSQWDPKSSKVRISLTVEVEEPGIQPGDYAVGYVVTDRENRTVADWSEKVTPDVPGSGRVPPILLDPGAYSLRFGIVDAEGQQGTVIRDLNVRRSVAADAVATSDLLVGSPPPRGQVLRLSVEPHVAIGSVAAYLELYSAMPEDLDFTFVDFEIARDAESPALARETADMLDGALPSWRVATGSVDASKLTPGSYVARARILRDGKGVGMVTRRFVLDALAQGTTAPASK
;
A
#
# COMPACT_ATOMS: atom_id res chain seq x y z
N MET A 1 -38.42 24.43 37.88
CA MET A 1 -38.24 22.95 37.88
C MET A 1 -38.44 22.44 36.47
N THR A 2 -37.40 22.49 35.67
CA THR A 2 -37.42 21.96 34.29
C THR A 2 -36.20 21.04 34.15
N ARG A 3 -36.47 19.73 34.12
CA ARG A 3 -35.46 18.70 33.92
C ARG A 3 -34.91 18.85 32.52
N ALA A 4 -33.69 19.35 32.39
CA ALA A 4 -32.93 19.30 31.17
C ALA A 4 -32.55 17.84 30.90
N LEU A 5 -33.08 17.27 29.83
CA LEU A 5 -32.69 15.98 29.28
C LEU A 5 -31.28 16.15 28.69
N ALA A 6 -30.27 15.68 29.40
CA ALA A 6 -28.93 15.57 28.86
C ALA A 6 -28.97 14.54 27.72
N ALA A 7 -29.06 15.01 26.46
CA ALA A 7 -28.96 14.17 25.30
C ALA A 7 -27.52 13.68 25.20
N PHE A 8 -27.30 12.39 25.46
CA PHE A 8 -26.07 11.70 25.14
C PHE A 8 -25.90 11.76 23.60
N LEU A 9 -25.01 12.62 23.13
CA LEU A 9 -24.64 12.67 21.71
C LEU A 9 -23.81 11.44 21.38
N ALA A 10 -24.45 10.34 21.02
CA ALA A 10 -23.77 9.28 20.28
C ALA A 10 -23.68 9.75 18.83
N LEU A 11 -22.57 10.39 18.46
CA LEU A 11 -22.27 10.71 17.07
C LEU A 11 -22.04 9.38 16.33
N VAL A 12 -23.02 8.98 15.56
CA VAL A 12 -23.01 7.74 14.79
C VAL A 12 -22.51 8.06 13.39
N ALA A 13 -21.32 7.62 13.04
CA ALA A 13 -20.86 7.65 11.68
C ALA A 13 -21.68 6.65 10.85
N THR A 14 -22.29 7.11 9.79
CA THR A 14 -22.98 6.30 8.80
C THR A 14 -22.26 6.42 7.47
N VAL A 15 -22.07 5.31 6.77
CA VAL A 15 -21.67 5.34 5.35
C VAL A 15 -22.90 5.84 4.58
N ALA A 16 -22.82 7.06 4.06
CA ALA A 16 -23.88 7.60 3.21
C ALA A 16 -23.63 7.11 1.78
N VAL A 17 -24.34 6.06 1.38
CA VAL A 17 -24.45 5.63 -0.01
C VAL A 17 -25.57 6.46 -0.63
N GLN A 18 -25.26 7.38 -1.53
CA GLN A 18 -26.27 8.05 -2.31
C GLN A 18 -26.78 7.09 -3.40
N PRO A 19 -28.07 6.76 -3.47
CA PRO A 19 -28.60 5.99 -4.58
C PRO A 19 -28.49 6.83 -5.87
N GLY A 20 -27.85 6.27 -6.88
CA GLY A 20 -27.73 6.89 -8.19
C GLY A 20 -29.09 7.34 -8.70
N ARG A 21 -29.19 8.58 -9.18
CA ARG A 21 -30.38 9.08 -9.86
C ARG A 21 -30.59 8.21 -11.10
N THR A 22 -31.68 7.49 -11.13
CA THR A 22 -32.14 6.77 -12.32
C THR A 22 -32.32 7.76 -13.48
N SER A 23 -31.39 7.71 -14.42
CA SER A 23 -31.48 8.41 -15.68
C SER A 23 -32.69 7.86 -16.43
N ALA A 24 -33.68 8.71 -16.76
CA ALA A 24 -34.83 8.36 -17.55
C ALA A 24 -34.37 7.82 -18.90
N ALA A 25 -34.88 6.65 -19.26
CA ALA A 25 -34.64 6.03 -20.55
C ALA A 25 -35.12 6.96 -21.68
N PRO A 26 -34.39 7.10 -22.79
CA PRO A 26 -34.85 7.87 -23.94
C PRO A 26 -35.99 7.15 -24.58
N GLN A 27 -37.12 7.85 -24.72
CA GLN A 27 -38.32 7.39 -25.46
C GLN A 27 -37.97 7.24 -26.94
N THR A 28 -38.18 6.05 -27.46
CA THR A 28 -38.10 5.73 -28.89
C THR A 28 -39.21 6.47 -29.65
N PRO A 29 -38.90 7.19 -30.74
CA PRO A 29 -39.96 7.73 -31.62
C PRO A 29 -40.62 6.65 -32.45
N PRO A 30 -41.88 6.82 -32.84
CA PRO A 30 -42.66 5.81 -33.61
C PRO A 30 -42.12 5.65 -35.02
N PRO A 31 -42.34 4.49 -35.68
CA PRO A 31 -41.83 4.21 -37.00
C PRO A 31 -42.64 4.95 -38.09
N LEU A 32 -41.96 5.71 -38.93
CA LEU A 32 -42.49 6.24 -40.17
C LEU A 32 -42.37 5.20 -41.25
N GLY A 33 -43.46 5.09 -42.00
CA GLY A 33 -43.76 4.05 -42.95
C GLY A 33 -42.80 3.89 -44.14
N SER A 34 -42.83 2.70 -44.63
CA SER A 34 -42.16 2.16 -45.81
C SER A 34 -42.51 2.90 -47.10
N ALA A 35 -41.48 3.30 -47.85
CA ALA A 35 -41.57 3.48 -49.29
C ALA A 35 -40.43 2.65 -49.91
N GLN A 36 -40.86 1.63 -50.62
CA GLN A 36 -39.99 0.84 -51.49
C GLN A 36 -39.57 1.67 -52.69
N THR A 37 -38.30 1.67 -53.01
CA THR A 37 -37.79 1.91 -54.36
C THR A 37 -36.61 0.99 -54.58
N ASP A 38 -36.83 0.03 -55.47
CA ASP A 38 -35.80 -0.83 -56.04
C ASP A 38 -34.73 -0.01 -56.75
N GLN A 39 -33.48 -0.12 -56.37
CA GLN A 39 -32.35 0.09 -57.30
C GLN A 39 -31.21 -0.89 -56.97
N LYS A 40 -31.09 -1.83 -57.86
CA LYS A 40 -30.02 -2.79 -57.99
C LYS A 40 -28.74 -2.05 -58.39
N THR A 41 -27.74 -1.99 -57.52
CA THR A 41 -26.38 -1.60 -57.90
C THR A 41 -25.43 -2.59 -57.26
N ASP A 42 -24.71 -3.33 -58.13
CA ASP A 42 -23.57 -4.15 -57.79
C ASP A 42 -22.50 -3.28 -57.10
N GLY A 43 -22.33 -3.48 -55.81
CA GLY A 43 -21.31 -2.84 -54.98
C GLY A 43 -20.46 -3.91 -54.33
N GLN A 44 -19.24 -4.09 -54.85
CA GLN A 44 -18.15 -4.84 -54.19
C GLN A 44 -18.08 -4.42 -52.73
N THR A 45 -18.39 -5.33 -51.83
CA THR A 45 -18.08 -5.18 -50.41
C THR A 45 -16.56 -5.19 -50.25
N VAL A 46 -15.97 -4.00 -50.07
CA VAL A 46 -14.60 -3.87 -49.61
C VAL A 46 -14.57 -4.42 -48.20
N PRO A 47 -13.81 -5.50 -47.93
CA PRO A 47 -13.66 -5.98 -46.55
C PRO A 47 -12.92 -4.93 -45.74
N THR A 48 -13.64 -4.27 -44.83
CA THR A 48 -13.03 -3.37 -43.86
C THR A 48 -12.29 -4.22 -42.82
N PHE A 49 -11.02 -4.50 -43.07
CA PHE A 49 -10.15 -5.07 -42.05
C PHE A 49 -9.92 -4.02 -40.96
N ARG A 50 -10.59 -4.14 -39.85
CA ARG A 50 -10.18 -3.49 -38.61
C ARG A 50 -9.02 -4.29 -38.04
N ALA A 51 -7.80 -4.07 -38.52
CA ALA A 51 -6.58 -4.56 -37.92
C ALA A 51 -6.23 -3.63 -36.73
N GLY A 52 -6.94 -3.76 -35.64
CA GLY A 52 -6.47 -3.30 -34.34
C GLY A 52 -5.47 -4.33 -33.85
N THR A 53 -4.18 -4.10 -34.03
CA THR A 53 -3.15 -4.93 -33.41
C THR A 53 -3.07 -4.50 -31.96
N ASP A 54 -3.50 -5.34 -31.03
CA ASP A 54 -3.31 -5.10 -29.60
C ASP A 54 -1.81 -5.16 -29.31
N LEU A 55 -1.27 -4.07 -28.75
CA LEU A 55 0.14 -3.98 -28.37
C LEU A 55 0.31 -4.35 -26.90
N LEU A 56 1.24 -5.27 -26.65
CA LEU A 56 1.71 -5.56 -25.31
C LEU A 56 2.80 -4.57 -24.90
N THR A 57 2.71 -4.02 -23.70
CA THR A 57 3.73 -3.13 -23.15
C THR A 57 4.73 -3.92 -22.32
N VAL A 58 6.02 -3.77 -22.63
CA VAL A 58 7.13 -4.44 -21.93
C VAL A 58 8.14 -3.40 -21.48
N ASP A 59 8.40 -3.35 -20.17
CA ASP A 59 9.41 -2.47 -19.59
C ASP A 59 10.79 -3.16 -19.59
N VAL A 60 11.79 -2.48 -20.14
CA VAL A 60 13.13 -3.05 -20.34
C VAL A 60 14.20 -2.04 -19.94
N SER A 61 15.13 -2.42 -19.08
CA SER A 61 16.34 -1.64 -18.82
C SER A 61 17.50 -2.21 -19.65
N VAL A 62 18.14 -1.35 -20.42
CA VAL A 62 19.36 -1.68 -21.18
C VAL A 62 20.51 -0.87 -20.63
N LEU A 63 21.49 -1.54 -20.04
CA LEU A 63 22.59 -0.93 -19.30
C LEU A 63 23.93 -1.23 -19.98
N ASP A 64 24.84 -0.26 -20.01
CA ASP A 64 26.22 -0.46 -20.44
C ASP A 64 27.05 -1.23 -19.37
N GLY A 65 28.31 -1.54 -19.65
CA GLY A 65 29.20 -2.23 -18.72
C GLY A 65 29.47 -1.45 -17.42
N ARG A 66 29.12 -0.15 -17.36
CA ARG A 66 29.22 0.70 -16.17
C ARG A 66 27.88 0.88 -15.45
N GLY A 67 26.81 0.22 -15.90
CA GLY A 67 25.48 0.32 -15.33
C GLY A 67 24.70 1.58 -15.73
N ARG A 68 25.12 2.29 -16.77
CA ARG A 68 24.40 3.47 -17.29
C ARG A 68 23.37 3.04 -18.34
N PRO A 69 22.16 3.63 -18.35
CA PRO A 69 21.20 3.37 -19.41
C PRO A 69 21.78 3.68 -20.80
N VAL A 70 21.57 2.76 -21.72
CA VAL A 70 21.96 2.91 -23.13
C VAL A 70 20.83 3.60 -23.87
N GLU A 71 21.12 4.73 -24.53
CA GLU A 71 20.15 5.53 -25.27
C GLU A 71 20.17 5.24 -26.77
N GLY A 72 19.13 5.68 -27.48
CA GLY A 72 19.08 5.70 -28.94
C GLY A 72 18.77 4.38 -29.62
N LEU A 73 18.40 3.33 -28.87
CA LEU A 73 17.97 2.06 -29.45
C LEU A 73 16.58 2.20 -30.11
N ARG A 74 16.43 1.62 -31.27
CA ARG A 74 15.22 1.61 -32.10
C ARG A 74 14.48 0.28 -31.97
N PRO A 75 13.22 0.17 -32.37
CA PRO A 75 12.45 -1.09 -32.29
C PRO A 75 13.18 -2.29 -32.91
N GLY A 76 13.90 -2.09 -34.06
CA GLY A 76 14.66 -3.12 -34.72
C GLY A 76 15.92 -3.60 -33.99
N ASP A 77 16.36 -2.87 -32.94
CA ASP A 77 17.50 -3.27 -32.12
C ASP A 77 17.09 -4.25 -31.01
N PHE A 78 15.79 -4.46 -30.81
CA PHE A 78 15.26 -5.39 -29.82
C PHE A 78 14.78 -6.69 -30.46
N THR A 79 15.07 -7.79 -29.78
CA THR A 79 14.51 -9.11 -30.08
C THR A 79 13.73 -9.57 -28.88
N VAL A 80 12.41 -9.62 -29.00
CA VAL A 80 11.49 -10.05 -27.94
C VAL A 80 10.94 -11.43 -28.26
N LYS A 81 10.99 -12.35 -27.29
CA LYS A 81 10.40 -13.68 -27.39
C LYS A 81 9.43 -13.92 -26.24
N ILE A 82 8.23 -14.41 -26.57
CA ILE A 82 7.22 -14.86 -25.63
C ILE A 82 7.05 -16.36 -25.81
N ASN A 83 7.26 -17.14 -24.73
CA ASN A 83 7.31 -18.60 -24.77
C ASN A 83 8.24 -19.15 -25.90
N GLY A 84 9.40 -18.52 -26.07
CA GLY A 84 10.38 -18.89 -27.11
C GLY A 84 10.05 -18.39 -28.50
N GLN A 85 8.86 -17.87 -28.77
CA GLN A 85 8.45 -17.38 -30.09
C GLN A 85 8.73 -15.89 -30.24
N THR A 86 9.39 -15.50 -31.32
CA THR A 86 9.71 -14.09 -31.60
C THR A 86 8.43 -13.28 -31.86
N ARG A 87 8.38 -12.07 -31.29
CA ARG A 87 7.33 -11.05 -31.51
C ARG A 87 7.99 -9.82 -32.13
N ARG A 88 7.23 -9.12 -32.98
CA ARG A 88 7.67 -7.87 -33.57
C ARG A 88 7.56 -6.73 -32.59
N VAL A 89 8.62 -5.94 -32.42
CA VAL A 89 8.63 -4.70 -31.68
C VAL A 89 8.29 -3.57 -32.63
N THR A 90 7.23 -2.83 -32.34
CA THR A 90 6.72 -1.72 -33.15
C THR A 90 7.09 -0.37 -32.58
N VAL A 91 7.21 -0.29 -31.26
CA VAL A 91 7.54 0.93 -30.51
C VAL A 91 8.69 0.62 -29.55
N ALA A 92 9.64 1.55 -29.44
CA ALA A 92 10.67 1.56 -28.39
C ALA A 92 10.84 3.01 -27.94
N GLU A 93 10.23 3.31 -26.81
CA GLU A 93 10.27 4.64 -26.22
C GLU A 93 11.26 4.65 -25.07
N PHE A 94 12.24 5.57 -25.12
CA PHE A 94 13.20 5.77 -24.04
C PHE A 94 12.64 6.76 -23.03
N VAL A 95 12.29 6.28 -21.85
CA VAL A 95 11.68 7.07 -20.77
C VAL A 95 12.75 7.39 -19.73
N ARG A 96 13.00 8.69 -19.51
CA ARG A 96 13.88 9.18 -18.44
C ARG A 96 13.04 9.61 -17.24
N ALA A 97 13.50 9.25 -16.07
CA ALA A 97 12.86 9.64 -14.81
C ALA A 97 13.05 11.13 -14.46
N ASP A 98 14.12 11.75 -14.96
CA ASP A 98 14.60 13.07 -14.49
C ASP A 98 14.23 14.26 -15.41
N VAL A 99 13.59 14.00 -16.57
CA VAL A 99 13.26 15.08 -17.50
C VAL A 99 11.93 15.72 -17.14
N GLU A 100 11.96 16.96 -16.64
CA GLU A 100 10.80 17.84 -16.76
C GLU A 100 10.46 17.95 -18.25
N SER A 101 9.32 17.38 -18.66
CA SER A 101 8.74 17.70 -19.96
C SER A 101 8.47 19.21 -19.95
N GLY A 102 9.45 19.96 -20.46
CA GLY A 102 9.30 21.37 -20.68
C GLY A 102 8.03 21.57 -21.49
N ALA A 103 7.20 22.50 -21.06
CA ALA A 103 5.99 22.90 -21.73
C ALA A 103 6.24 22.94 -23.24
N ALA A 104 5.55 22.11 -23.99
CA ALA A 104 5.59 22.12 -25.43
C ALA A 104 5.27 23.54 -25.89
N LYS A 105 6.23 24.20 -26.54
CA LYS A 105 5.97 25.47 -27.24
C LYS A 105 4.84 25.19 -28.26
N PRO A 106 3.77 25.97 -28.25
CA PRO A 106 2.73 25.86 -29.26
C PRO A 106 3.28 26.37 -30.61
N GLY A 107 3.53 25.45 -31.53
CA GLY A 107 3.93 25.84 -32.87
C GLY A 107 4.75 24.76 -33.58
N ALA A 108 4.15 23.66 -33.93
CA ALA A 108 4.46 22.84 -35.11
C ALA A 108 3.38 21.76 -35.28
N ALA A 109 2.35 22.11 -36.06
CA ALA A 109 1.41 21.11 -36.55
C ALA A 109 2.13 20.23 -37.60
N ALA A 110 2.38 18.98 -37.25
CA ALA A 110 2.65 17.91 -38.18
C ALA A 110 1.74 16.74 -37.83
N ALA A 111 0.81 16.46 -38.74
CA ALA A 111 -0.09 15.34 -38.69
C ALA A 111 0.68 14.04 -38.57
N SER A 112 0.43 13.29 -37.49
CA SER A 112 0.83 11.90 -37.34
C SER A 112 -0.27 11.16 -36.59
N THR A 113 -0.85 10.23 -37.29
CA THR A 113 -1.76 9.14 -36.95
C THR A 113 -1.69 8.70 -35.49
N SER A 114 -2.88 8.65 -34.89
CA SER A 114 -3.24 8.25 -33.54
C SER A 114 -2.54 6.99 -33.03
N ALA A 115 -1.46 7.20 -32.25
CA ALA A 115 -1.05 6.27 -31.22
C ALA A 115 -1.78 6.69 -29.89
N PRO A 116 -2.17 5.77 -29.03
CA PRO A 116 -2.77 6.14 -27.75
C PRO A 116 -1.76 7.01 -26.99
N ALA A 117 -2.16 8.22 -26.62
CA ALA A 117 -1.35 9.14 -25.86
C ALA A 117 -0.96 8.47 -24.54
N VAL A 118 0.33 8.16 -24.37
CA VAL A 118 0.90 7.82 -23.07
C VAL A 118 0.71 9.07 -22.20
N GLY A 119 -0.08 8.92 -21.13
CA GLY A 119 -0.35 10.01 -20.19
C GLY A 119 0.94 10.58 -19.59
N PRO A 120 0.90 11.72 -18.88
CA PRO A 120 2.07 12.40 -18.34
C PRO A 120 2.92 11.41 -17.54
N VAL A 121 4.24 11.37 -17.84
CA VAL A 121 5.21 10.49 -17.21
C VAL A 121 5.13 10.65 -15.69
N ALA A 122 4.54 9.69 -15.01
CA ALA A 122 4.48 9.66 -13.56
C ALA A 122 5.90 9.48 -13.00
N GLY A 123 6.23 10.14 -11.90
CA GLY A 123 7.50 9.95 -11.21
C GLY A 123 7.72 8.47 -10.81
N ARG A 124 8.98 8.12 -10.51
CA ARG A 124 9.33 6.75 -10.07
C ARG A 124 8.61 6.40 -8.78
N ARG A 125 8.22 5.14 -8.66
CA ARG A 125 7.74 4.55 -7.40
C ARG A 125 8.79 3.59 -6.88
N ILE A 126 9.39 3.93 -5.74
CA ILE A 126 10.51 3.20 -5.14
C ILE A 126 10.10 2.73 -3.75
N VAL A 127 10.13 1.42 -3.53
CA VAL A 127 9.94 0.84 -2.19
C VAL A 127 11.30 0.45 -1.64
N ILE A 128 11.64 0.90 -0.45
CA ILE A 128 12.82 0.49 0.28
C ILE A 128 12.36 -0.47 1.37
N ALA A 129 12.68 -1.74 1.23
CA ALA A 129 12.32 -2.80 2.16
C ALA A 129 13.57 -3.30 2.89
N VAL A 130 13.52 -3.33 4.22
CA VAL A 130 14.63 -3.74 5.07
C VAL A 130 14.26 -4.98 5.87
N ASP A 131 14.96 -6.06 5.62
CA ASP A 131 14.86 -7.31 6.38
C ASP A 131 15.71 -7.20 7.65
N GLN A 132 15.15 -6.60 8.69
CA GLN A 132 15.86 -6.34 9.94
C GLN A 132 16.20 -7.61 10.74
N GLN A 133 15.46 -8.71 10.53
CA GLN A 133 15.68 -9.97 11.25
C GLN A 133 17.01 -10.62 10.87
N HIS A 134 17.41 -10.51 9.60
CA HIS A 134 18.60 -11.18 9.09
C HIS A 134 19.86 -10.30 9.12
N ILE A 135 19.75 -9.03 9.52
CA ILE A 135 20.89 -8.09 9.57
C ILE A 135 21.32 -7.87 11.01
N PRO A 136 22.58 -8.16 11.35
CA PRO A 136 23.10 -7.95 12.71
C PRO A 136 23.06 -6.49 13.15
N PRO A 137 22.91 -6.22 14.47
CA PRO A 137 23.01 -4.88 15.01
C PRO A 137 24.33 -4.20 14.63
N GLY A 138 24.26 -2.92 14.23
CA GLY A 138 25.42 -2.14 13.85
C GLY A 138 25.83 -2.23 12.38
N GLU A 139 25.49 -3.31 11.66
CA GLU A 139 25.76 -3.43 10.22
C GLU A 139 24.75 -2.63 9.38
N LEU A 140 23.56 -2.46 9.89
CA LEU A 140 22.49 -1.72 9.23
C LEU A 140 22.71 -0.20 9.26
N THR A 141 23.27 0.35 10.33
CA THR A 141 23.41 1.81 10.54
C THR A 141 24.17 2.54 9.41
N PRO A 142 25.37 2.07 8.94
CA PRO A 142 26.06 2.72 7.84
C PRO A 142 25.27 2.69 6.54
N LEU A 143 24.57 1.57 6.27
CA LEU A 143 23.76 1.40 5.08
C LEU A 143 22.54 2.31 5.10
N LEU A 144 21.86 2.46 6.23
CA LEU A 144 20.74 3.37 6.37
C LEU A 144 21.14 4.84 6.20
N LYS A 145 22.35 5.21 6.62
CA LYS A 145 22.90 6.54 6.35
C LYS A 145 23.05 6.77 4.84
N SER A 146 23.60 5.80 4.12
CA SER A 146 23.72 5.88 2.65
C SER A 146 22.34 5.84 1.97
N THR A 147 21.39 5.09 2.50
CA THR A 147 20.01 5.05 2.03
C THR A 147 19.30 6.39 2.24
N SER A 148 19.55 7.07 3.36
CA SER A 148 19.06 8.43 3.60
C SER A 148 19.61 9.42 2.57
N ALA A 149 20.90 9.34 2.26
CA ALA A 149 21.53 10.17 1.22
C ALA A 149 20.96 9.87 -0.18
N PHE A 150 20.60 8.62 -0.48
CA PHE A 150 19.88 8.25 -1.70
C PHE A 150 18.49 8.92 -1.75
N VAL A 151 17.72 8.85 -0.65
CA VAL A 151 16.39 9.49 -0.55
C VAL A 151 16.49 11.00 -0.77
N ASP A 152 17.54 11.65 -0.28
CA ASP A 152 17.74 13.09 -0.46
C ASP A 152 17.93 13.50 -1.93
N ARG A 153 18.39 12.58 -2.78
CA ARG A 153 18.59 12.80 -4.22
C ARG A 153 17.37 12.50 -5.09
N LEU A 154 16.32 11.93 -4.52
CA LEU A 154 15.07 11.72 -5.25
C LEU A 154 14.48 13.08 -5.69
N THR A 155 13.84 13.08 -6.84
CA THR A 155 13.17 14.29 -7.36
C THR A 155 11.84 14.54 -6.65
N SER A 156 11.24 15.72 -6.82
CA SER A 156 9.91 16.02 -6.26
C SER A 156 8.77 15.18 -6.85
N ARG A 157 9.00 14.57 -8.01
CA ARG A 157 8.04 13.67 -8.67
C ARG A 157 8.16 12.23 -8.22
N ASP A 158 9.30 11.85 -7.66
CA ASP A 158 9.52 10.49 -7.16
C ASP A 158 8.72 10.28 -5.88
N LEU A 159 8.07 9.14 -5.78
CA LEU A 159 7.41 8.70 -4.57
C LEU A 159 8.20 7.52 -4.00
N ALA A 160 8.61 7.64 -2.76
CA ALA A 160 9.29 6.57 -2.06
C ALA A 160 8.45 6.07 -0.88
N ALA A 161 8.48 4.76 -0.65
CA ALA A 161 7.92 4.10 0.52
C ALA A 161 9.04 3.39 1.29
N PHE A 162 8.87 3.24 2.58
CA PHE A 162 9.82 2.54 3.44
C PHE A 162 9.10 1.49 4.27
N VAL A 163 9.64 0.27 4.34
CA VAL A 163 9.09 -0.83 5.14
C VAL A 163 10.23 -1.61 5.79
N ALA A 164 10.24 -1.70 7.11
CA ALA A 164 11.10 -2.64 7.82
C ALA A 164 10.29 -3.87 8.25
N PHE A 165 10.86 -5.05 8.08
CA PHE A 165 10.19 -6.30 8.42
C PHE A 165 11.15 -7.30 9.08
N PRO A 166 10.63 -8.33 9.80
CA PRO A 166 9.22 -8.55 10.12
C PRO A 166 8.65 -7.48 11.05
N GLU A 167 7.32 -7.44 11.15
CA GLU A 167 6.64 -6.56 12.13
C GLU A 167 6.97 -7.00 13.58
N PRO A 168 7.01 -6.04 14.52
CA PRO A 168 6.83 -4.60 14.37
C PRO A 168 8.06 -3.92 13.78
N GLY A 169 7.85 -3.00 12.84
CA GLY A 169 8.90 -2.23 12.19
C GLY A 169 8.34 -0.96 11.57
N PRO A 170 9.16 0.10 11.43
CA PRO A 170 8.69 1.34 10.83
C PRO A 170 8.22 1.13 9.40
N ARG A 171 7.11 1.79 9.05
CA ARG A 171 6.51 1.80 7.72
C ARG A 171 6.16 3.23 7.33
N VAL A 172 6.49 3.60 6.12
CA VAL A 172 6.06 4.86 5.49
C VAL A 172 5.49 4.53 4.12
N ASP A 173 4.25 4.88 3.90
CA ASP A 173 3.58 4.75 2.61
C ASP A 173 4.18 5.73 1.59
N PHE A 174 3.88 5.55 0.30
CA PHE A 174 4.44 6.38 -0.77
C PHE A 174 4.29 7.86 -0.49
N THR A 175 5.42 8.54 -0.44
CA THR A 175 5.51 9.98 -0.17
C THR A 175 6.72 10.59 -0.87
N ASN A 176 6.66 11.89 -1.12
CA ASN A 176 7.82 12.72 -1.50
C ASN A 176 8.42 13.45 -0.28
N ASP A 177 7.85 13.27 0.92
CA ASP A 177 8.39 13.82 2.16
C ASP A 177 9.62 13.04 2.61
N LYS A 178 10.79 13.55 2.21
CA LYS A 178 12.10 12.98 2.54
C LYS A 178 12.39 13.00 4.04
N ALA A 179 11.85 13.97 4.78
CA ALA A 179 12.06 14.06 6.21
C ALA A 179 11.38 12.90 6.95
N ARG A 180 10.16 12.57 6.55
CA ARG A 180 9.40 11.44 7.08
C ARG A 180 10.09 10.10 6.81
N LEU A 181 10.62 9.91 5.59
CA LEU A 181 11.37 8.71 5.23
C LEU A 181 12.64 8.56 6.08
N ARG A 182 13.40 9.65 6.26
CA ARG A 182 14.61 9.62 7.09
C ARG A 182 14.32 9.35 8.57
N GLU A 183 13.23 9.90 9.09
CA GLU A 183 12.82 9.67 10.48
C GLU A 183 12.52 8.20 10.72
N ALA A 184 11.80 7.54 9.81
CA ALA A 184 11.50 6.12 9.90
C ALA A 184 12.77 5.24 9.89
N MET A 185 13.82 5.66 9.22
CA MET A 185 15.09 4.91 9.16
C MET A 185 15.97 5.08 10.40
N LYS A 186 15.86 6.20 11.15
CA LYS A 186 16.78 6.53 12.24
C LYS A 186 16.79 5.53 13.40
N GLY A 187 15.67 4.92 13.71
CA GLY A 187 15.55 4.01 14.85
C GLY A 187 15.87 2.55 14.55
N LEU A 188 16.20 2.24 13.29
CA LEU A 188 16.38 0.86 12.88
C LEU A 188 17.83 0.40 13.12
N VAL A 189 18.00 -0.62 13.94
CA VAL A 189 19.32 -1.08 14.40
C VAL A 189 19.69 -2.47 13.87
N GLY A 190 18.73 -3.23 13.35
CA GLY A 190 18.83 -4.66 13.10
C GLY A 190 18.50 -5.46 14.35
N GLN A 191 18.23 -6.73 14.19
CA GLN A 191 17.89 -7.60 15.31
C GLN A 191 19.11 -8.44 15.69
N PRO A 192 19.38 -8.61 17.00
CA PRO A 192 20.40 -9.53 17.43
C PRO A 192 20.02 -10.93 16.96
N GLN A 193 20.82 -11.51 16.10
CA GLN A 193 20.69 -12.93 15.85
C GLN A 193 21.00 -13.62 17.17
N GLN A 194 20.06 -14.43 17.67
CA GLN A 194 20.35 -15.28 18.79
C GLN A 194 21.51 -16.16 18.34
N GLY A 195 22.71 -15.91 18.93
CA GLY A 195 23.90 -16.70 18.64
C GLY A 195 23.49 -18.16 18.90
N ARG A 196 23.62 -19.01 17.91
CA ARG A 196 23.30 -20.42 18.08
C ARG A 196 24.22 -20.97 19.17
N THR A 197 23.67 -21.25 20.32
CA THR A 197 24.32 -22.04 21.34
C THR A 197 24.14 -23.50 20.96
N GLY A 198 24.85 -23.92 19.91
CA GLY A 198 24.88 -25.32 19.51
C GLY A 198 25.89 -26.12 20.33
N LEU A 199 25.62 -27.39 20.52
CA LEU A 199 26.59 -28.32 21.08
C LEU A 199 27.63 -28.72 20.03
N PHE A 200 27.27 -28.62 18.75
CA PHE A 200 28.06 -29.12 17.62
C PHE A 200 28.30 -28.04 16.56
N ASP A 201 29.42 -28.18 15.85
CA ASP A 201 29.72 -27.33 14.67
C ASP A 201 29.01 -27.94 13.44
N ILE A 202 27.79 -27.49 13.20
CA ILE A 202 26.93 -27.96 12.10
C ILE A 202 26.60 -26.79 11.20
N GLY A 203 26.96 -26.88 9.91
CA GLY A 203 26.60 -25.91 8.90
C GLY A 203 25.14 -26.01 8.47
N LEU A 204 24.60 -24.95 7.86
CA LEU A 204 23.21 -24.93 7.37
C LEU A 204 23.00 -25.97 6.25
N ALA A 205 23.94 -26.10 5.33
CA ALA A 205 23.88 -27.09 4.25
C ALA A 205 23.83 -28.53 4.77
N GLU A 206 24.65 -28.81 5.81
CA GLU A 206 24.65 -30.09 6.48
C GLU A 206 23.32 -30.34 7.19
N ALA A 207 22.84 -29.37 7.96
CA ALA A 207 21.59 -29.46 8.70
C ALA A 207 20.39 -29.75 7.79
N LEU A 208 20.29 -29.04 6.64
CA LEU A 208 19.25 -29.27 5.64
C LEU A 208 19.37 -30.69 5.05
N THR A 209 20.58 -31.13 4.70
CA THR A 209 20.81 -32.48 4.15
C THR A 209 20.42 -33.56 5.15
N VAL A 210 20.79 -33.40 6.44
CA VAL A 210 20.38 -34.35 7.50
C VAL A 210 18.85 -34.36 7.64
N SER A 211 18.23 -33.17 7.69
CA SER A 211 16.77 -33.05 7.82
C SER A 211 16.03 -33.70 6.65
N ASP A 212 16.51 -33.56 5.43
CA ASP A 212 15.87 -34.15 4.25
C ASP A 212 16.07 -35.67 4.22
N ASN A 213 17.24 -36.18 4.59
CA ASN A 213 17.49 -37.61 4.72
C ASN A 213 16.57 -38.26 5.77
N GLU A 214 16.43 -37.62 6.94
CA GLU A 214 15.55 -38.11 7.99
C GLU A 214 14.05 -38.12 7.62
N ARG A 215 13.63 -37.15 6.78
CA ARG A 215 12.26 -37.13 6.24
C ARG A 215 11.97 -38.27 5.26
N LEU A 216 12.97 -38.73 4.53
CA LEU A 216 12.83 -39.84 3.57
C LEU A 216 12.78 -41.19 4.28
N LEU A 217 13.28 -41.32 5.53
CA LEU A 217 13.28 -42.54 6.30
C LEU A 217 11.93 -42.73 7.01
N THR A 218 11.05 -43.54 6.43
CA THR A 218 9.68 -43.75 6.92
C THR A 218 9.58 -44.71 8.07
N ASN A 219 10.59 -45.59 8.29
CA ASN A 219 10.59 -46.63 9.31
C ASN A 219 11.91 -46.71 10.09
N GLU A 220 11.80 -46.99 11.40
CA GLU A 220 12.94 -47.11 12.30
C GLU A 220 13.91 -48.24 11.86
N ASN A 221 13.41 -49.32 11.30
CA ASN A 221 14.20 -50.41 10.75
C ASN A 221 15.05 -50.01 9.52
N GLN A 222 14.60 -49.03 8.73
CA GLN A 222 15.39 -48.49 7.62
C GLN A 222 16.54 -47.60 8.11
N ARG A 223 16.38 -46.97 9.28
CA ARG A 223 17.42 -46.14 9.92
C ARG A 223 18.58 -46.99 10.45
N GLU A 224 18.27 -48.19 10.94
CA GLU A 224 19.28 -49.12 11.49
C GLU A 224 19.99 -49.95 10.41
N ALA A 225 19.30 -50.31 9.33
CA ALA A 225 19.84 -51.19 8.28
C ALA A 225 20.73 -50.47 7.25
N GLY A 226 20.55 -49.16 7.08
CA GLY A 226 21.21 -48.36 6.01
C GLY A 226 22.56 -47.76 6.35
N GLY A 227 22.98 -47.80 7.61
CA GLY A 227 24.13 -47.03 8.09
C GLY A 227 23.85 -45.51 8.16
N ASP A 228 24.77 -44.77 8.74
CA ASP A 228 24.64 -43.30 8.79
C ASP A 228 24.84 -42.68 7.42
N PRO A 229 24.00 -41.72 7.01
CA PRO A 229 24.29 -40.90 5.84
C PRO A 229 25.68 -40.28 5.97
N PRO A 230 26.45 -40.13 4.85
CA PRO A 230 27.81 -39.59 4.92
C PRO A 230 27.91 -38.25 5.67
N VAL A 231 26.92 -37.40 5.50
CA VAL A 231 26.87 -36.08 6.18
C VAL A 231 26.80 -36.23 7.69
N VAL A 232 26.04 -37.23 8.24
CA VAL A 232 25.93 -37.47 9.68
C VAL A 232 27.25 -38.02 10.20
N ALA A 233 27.86 -38.95 9.47
CA ALA A 233 29.16 -39.54 9.82
C ALA A 233 30.26 -38.46 9.88
N ASP A 234 30.29 -37.57 8.90
CA ASP A 234 31.25 -36.45 8.86
C ASP A 234 31.07 -35.45 10.03
N ILE A 235 29.80 -35.11 10.36
CA ILE A 235 29.51 -34.24 11.51
C ILE A 235 29.94 -34.95 12.81
N MET A 236 29.64 -36.23 12.98
CA MET A 236 30.02 -37.02 14.15
C MET A 236 31.56 -37.12 14.29
N ALA A 237 32.26 -37.36 13.18
CA ALA A 237 33.73 -37.44 13.20
C ALA A 237 34.40 -36.16 13.69
N ARG A 238 33.84 -34.98 13.35
CA ARG A 238 34.35 -33.71 13.82
C ARG A 238 33.99 -33.40 15.27
N ASN A 239 32.77 -33.75 15.69
CA ASN A 239 32.21 -33.27 16.94
C ASN A 239 32.26 -34.31 18.07
N CYS A 240 32.38 -35.60 17.76
CA CYS A 240 32.34 -36.69 18.74
C CYS A 240 33.54 -37.65 18.63
N PRO A 241 34.76 -37.21 18.39
CA PRO A 241 35.90 -38.12 18.14
C PRO A 241 36.23 -39.03 19.31
N THR A 242 35.87 -38.63 20.53
CA THR A 242 36.20 -39.32 21.79
C THR A 242 34.94 -39.74 22.59
N SER A 243 33.80 -39.82 21.94
CA SER A 243 32.55 -40.18 22.64
C SER A 243 32.46 -41.67 22.92
N ASP A 244 32.24 -42.03 24.18
CA ASP A 244 32.01 -43.43 24.59
C ASP A 244 30.65 -43.97 24.13
N ASP A 245 29.68 -43.08 23.87
CA ASP A 245 28.34 -43.41 23.34
C ASP A 245 28.09 -42.73 21.99
N MET A 246 28.48 -43.40 20.93
CA MET A 246 28.28 -42.96 19.55
C MET A 246 26.80 -42.87 19.18
N ARG A 247 25.91 -43.68 19.77
CA ARG A 247 24.46 -43.63 19.51
C ARG A 247 23.83 -42.37 20.08
N GLU A 248 24.24 -41.99 21.29
CA GLU A 248 23.76 -40.77 21.90
C GLU A 248 24.29 -39.53 21.15
N CYS A 249 25.56 -39.54 20.74
CA CYS A 249 26.11 -38.46 19.91
C CYS A 249 25.32 -38.33 18.60
N ARG A 250 25.06 -39.41 17.90
CA ARG A 250 24.25 -39.41 16.68
C ARG A 250 22.86 -38.79 16.91
N ARG A 251 22.15 -39.19 17.95
CA ARG A 251 20.82 -38.68 18.27
C ARG A 251 20.86 -37.14 18.45
N ARG A 252 21.87 -36.63 19.16
CA ARG A 252 22.03 -35.20 19.41
C ARG A 252 22.40 -34.46 18.14
N VAL A 253 23.30 -34.95 17.30
CA VAL A 253 23.68 -34.38 16.01
C VAL A 253 22.45 -34.26 15.10
N VAL A 254 21.67 -35.34 14.98
CA VAL A 254 20.45 -35.35 14.16
C VAL A 254 19.40 -34.36 14.71
N ALA A 255 19.18 -34.36 16.03
CA ALA A 255 18.21 -33.47 16.67
C ALA A 255 18.59 -31.98 16.45
N GLU A 256 19.86 -31.65 16.67
CA GLU A 256 20.34 -30.26 16.45
C GLU A 256 20.30 -29.87 14.98
N SER A 257 20.66 -30.76 14.06
CA SER A 257 20.53 -30.53 12.62
C SER A 257 19.09 -30.26 12.20
N MET A 258 18.14 -31.06 12.71
CA MET A 258 16.71 -30.88 12.43
C MET A 258 16.21 -29.52 12.95
N GLN A 259 16.62 -29.12 14.15
CA GLN A 259 16.28 -27.83 14.72
C GLN A 259 16.81 -26.68 13.84
N ILE A 260 18.09 -26.71 13.46
CA ILE A 260 18.72 -25.71 12.57
C ILE A 260 17.96 -25.58 11.25
N ALA A 261 17.64 -26.72 10.63
CA ALA A 261 16.93 -26.75 9.36
C ALA A 261 15.49 -26.20 9.50
N GLN A 262 14.80 -26.54 10.58
CA GLN A 262 13.43 -26.06 10.84
C GLN A 262 13.38 -24.56 11.09
N GLU A 263 14.30 -24.03 11.89
CA GLU A 263 14.43 -22.58 12.13
C GLU A 263 14.67 -21.83 10.83
N ALA A 264 15.66 -22.27 10.02
CA ALA A 264 15.97 -21.63 8.75
C ALA A 264 14.79 -21.63 7.75
N ARG A 265 14.04 -22.74 7.70
CA ARG A 265 12.83 -22.85 6.86
C ARG A 265 11.70 -21.94 7.35
N LEU A 266 11.51 -21.84 8.66
CA LEU A 266 10.51 -20.95 9.23
C LEU A 266 10.83 -19.48 8.94
N ASP A 267 12.08 -19.07 9.13
CA ASP A 267 12.55 -17.71 8.82
C ASP A 267 12.34 -17.37 7.34
N ALA A 268 12.68 -18.31 6.45
CA ALA A 268 12.46 -18.13 5.01
C ALA A 268 10.97 -17.94 4.68
N LYS A 269 10.08 -18.73 5.27
CA LYS A 269 8.63 -18.60 5.09
C LYS A 269 8.09 -17.27 5.57
N ILE A 270 8.56 -16.79 6.71
CA ILE A 270 8.18 -15.46 7.22
C ILE A 270 8.61 -14.37 6.22
N SER A 271 9.84 -14.42 5.72
CA SER A 271 10.35 -13.45 4.75
C SER A 271 9.59 -13.48 3.43
N VAL A 272 9.32 -14.68 2.87
CA VAL A 272 8.54 -14.82 1.63
C VAL A 272 7.13 -14.28 1.80
N ARG A 273 6.41 -14.65 2.85
CA ARG A 273 5.04 -14.16 3.12
C ARG A 273 4.99 -12.64 3.29
N THR A 274 6.00 -12.07 3.95
CA THR A 274 6.08 -10.62 4.12
C THR A 274 6.32 -9.93 2.78
N LEU A 275 7.22 -10.45 1.96
CA LEU A 275 7.45 -9.94 0.60
C LEU A 275 6.20 -10.10 -0.27
N GLU A 276 5.47 -11.22 -0.16
CA GLU A 276 4.18 -11.40 -0.84
C GLU A 276 3.16 -10.33 -0.43
N SER A 277 3.08 -10.01 0.87
CA SER A 277 2.20 -8.95 1.37
C SER A 277 2.59 -7.57 0.81
N ILE A 278 3.88 -7.23 0.85
CA ILE A 278 4.40 -5.95 0.32
C ILE A 278 4.12 -5.85 -1.19
N ILE A 279 4.47 -6.87 -1.97
CA ILE A 279 4.33 -6.86 -3.43
C ILE A 279 2.86 -6.97 -3.82
N GLY A 280 2.06 -7.77 -3.10
CA GLY A 280 0.61 -7.87 -3.29
C GLY A 280 -0.09 -6.52 -3.12
N GLY A 281 0.33 -5.75 -2.12
CA GLY A 281 -0.13 -4.38 -1.91
C GLY A 281 0.25 -3.40 -3.04
N LEU A 282 1.24 -3.75 -3.89
CA LEU A 282 1.64 -2.93 -5.02
C LEU A 282 0.90 -3.25 -6.33
N VAL A 283 0.14 -4.33 -6.38
CA VAL A 283 -0.60 -4.74 -7.58
C VAL A 283 -1.58 -3.67 -8.06
N PRO A 284 -2.40 -3.04 -7.21
CA PRO A 284 -3.33 -2.00 -7.64
C PRO A 284 -2.66 -0.66 -7.95
N VAL A 285 -1.39 -0.48 -7.58
CA VAL A 285 -0.63 0.75 -7.84
C VAL A 285 -0.21 0.80 -9.30
N GLN A 286 -0.59 1.85 -10.01
CA GLN A 286 -0.29 1.98 -11.45
C GLN A 286 1.19 2.23 -11.73
N GLY A 287 1.64 1.86 -12.93
CA GLY A 287 2.99 2.08 -13.42
C GLY A 287 4.01 1.05 -12.92
N THR A 288 5.25 1.22 -13.36
CA THR A 288 6.39 0.40 -12.92
C THR A 288 6.86 0.82 -11.54
N LYS A 289 7.27 -0.16 -10.76
CA LYS A 289 7.76 0.04 -9.39
C LYS A 289 9.10 -0.67 -9.22
N SER A 290 9.97 -0.06 -8.44
CA SER A 290 11.26 -0.65 -8.06
C SER A 290 11.27 -0.90 -6.56
N LEU A 291 11.49 -2.15 -6.17
CA LEU A 291 11.69 -2.52 -4.77
C LEU A 291 13.19 -2.70 -4.53
N ILE A 292 13.76 -1.92 -3.62
CA ILE A 292 15.13 -2.06 -3.13
C ILE A 292 15.05 -2.88 -1.84
N LEU A 293 15.40 -4.16 -1.94
CA LEU A 293 15.39 -5.09 -0.80
C LEU A 293 16.79 -5.14 -0.16
N ILE A 294 16.87 -4.77 1.09
CA ILE A 294 18.07 -4.87 1.92
C ILE A 294 17.90 -6.11 2.79
N SER A 295 18.65 -7.18 2.51
CA SER A 295 18.56 -8.43 3.26
C SER A 295 19.91 -9.17 3.24
N ALA A 296 20.12 -10.04 4.21
CA ALA A 296 21.30 -10.89 4.27
C ALA A 296 21.01 -12.35 3.92
N SER A 297 19.72 -12.74 3.80
CA SER A 297 19.36 -14.15 3.64
C SER A 297 17.95 -14.31 3.08
N LEU A 298 17.80 -15.23 2.13
CA LEU A 298 16.53 -15.82 1.75
C LEU A 298 16.80 -17.25 1.29
N LEU A 299 16.55 -18.22 2.17
CA LEU A 299 16.69 -19.62 1.83
C LEU A 299 15.64 -20.01 0.76
N ASN A 300 16.08 -20.63 -0.32
CA ASN A 300 15.21 -21.18 -1.36
C ASN A 300 15.02 -22.69 -1.14
N ASP A 301 14.25 -23.04 -0.11
CA ASP A 301 13.95 -24.44 0.20
C ASP A 301 12.71 -24.95 -0.57
N ASP A 302 11.74 -24.08 -0.80
CA ASP A 302 10.55 -24.36 -1.62
C ASP A 302 10.48 -23.46 -2.85
N ARG A 303 10.89 -24.02 -3.97
CA ARG A 303 10.89 -23.31 -5.26
C ARG A 303 9.49 -22.84 -5.67
N SER A 304 8.43 -23.49 -5.21
CA SER A 304 7.06 -23.12 -5.56
C SER A 304 6.60 -21.84 -4.88
N GLU A 305 7.06 -21.57 -3.65
CA GLU A 305 6.79 -20.33 -2.93
C GLU A 305 7.50 -19.15 -3.63
N LEU A 306 8.77 -19.33 -3.99
CA LEU A 306 9.54 -18.31 -4.71
C LEU A 306 8.97 -18.01 -6.10
N ASP A 307 8.57 -19.04 -6.87
CA ASP A 307 7.88 -18.89 -8.15
C ASP A 307 6.57 -18.11 -8.02
N THR A 308 5.85 -18.28 -6.92
CA THR A 308 4.62 -17.53 -6.63
C THR A 308 4.91 -16.05 -6.40
N LEU A 309 5.96 -15.77 -5.62
CA LEU A 309 6.42 -14.41 -5.36
C LEU A 309 6.88 -13.70 -6.64
N ILE A 310 7.63 -14.39 -7.50
CA ILE A 310 8.08 -13.87 -8.81
C ILE A 310 6.89 -13.55 -9.71
N ARG A 311 5.90 -14.44 -9.78
CA ARG A 311 4.66 -14.17 -10.55
C ARG A 311 3.90 -12.96 -10.01
N LEU A 312 3.81 -12.83 -8.69
CA LEU A 312 3.16 -11.69 -8.05
C LEU A 312 3.91 -10.38 -8.35
N ALA A 313 5.26 -10.40 -8.30
CA ALA A 313 6.09 -9.25 -8.66
C ALA A 313 5.89 -8.84 -10.13
N SER A 314 5.79 -9.81 -11.03
CA SER A 314 5.50 -9.56 -12.44
C SER A 314 4.11 -8.94 -12.64
N ALA A 315 3.08 -9.49 -12.00
CA ALA A 315 1.72 -8.94 -12.05
C ALA A 315 1.65 -7.51 -11.49
N ALA A 316 2.42 -7.23 -10.45
CA ALA A 316 2.54 -5.91 -9.86
C ALA A 316 3.47 -4.96 -10.64
N ARG A 317 4.15 -5.41 -11.69
CA ARG A 317 5.19 -4.67 -12.43
C ARG A 317 6.27 -4.13 -11.49
N VAL A 318 6.76 -4.99 -10.58
CA VAL A 318 7.79 -4.69 -9.59
C VAL A 318 9.11 -5.34 -10.00
N SER A 319 10.17 -4.55 -10.15
CA SER A 319 11.54 -5.04 -10.24
C SER A 319 12.20 -5.06 -8.87
N LEU A 320 12.83 -6.18 -8.48
CA LEU A 320 13.51 -6.30 -7.19
C LEU A 320 15.01 -6.08 -7.35
N ASN A 321 15.52 -5.02 -6.74
CA ASN A 321 16.94 -4.73 -6.63
C ASN A 321 17.40 -5.10 -5.21
N VAL A 322 18.26 -6.11 -5.10
CA VAL A 322 18.68 -6.66 -3.83
C VAL A 322 20.04 -6.10 -3.41
N ILE A 323 20.12 -5.48 -2.25
CA ILE A 323 21.37 -5.18 -1.56
C ILE A 323 21.63 -6.32 -0.59
N LEU A 324 22.55 -7.20 -0.98
CA LEU A 324 22.93 -8.36 -0.18
C LEU A 324 23.95 -7.93 0.88
N VAL A 325 23.53 -7.96 2.14
CA VAL A 325 24.39 -7.72 3.29
C VAL A 325 25.13 -9.01 3.64
N GLU A 326 26.45 -9.02 3.45
CA GLU A 326 27.24 -10.20 3.80
C GLU A 326 27.34 -10.31 5.32
N LYS A 327 26.87 -11.43 5.87
CA LYS A 327 27.03 -11.73 7.29
C LYS A 327 28.51 -11.90 7.61
N LYS A 328 29.05 -11.04 8.47
CA LYS A 328 30.30 -11.35 9.13
C LYS A 328 30.06 -12.55 10.05
N ARG A 329 30.97 -13.50 9.98
CA ARG A 329 30.91 -14.70 10.81
C ARG A 329 30.86 -14.29 12.29
N GLU A 330 29.73 -14.49 12.94
CA GLU A 330 29.74 -14.56 14.40
C GLU A 330 30.50 -15.83 14.78
N ASN A 331 31.55 -15.68 15.59
CA ASN A 331 32.24 -16.81 16.18
C ASN A 331 31.23 -17.57 17.02
N ILE A 332 30.69 -18.67 16.45
CA ILE A 332 29.90 -19.62 17.23
C ILE A 332 30.82 -20.08 18.34
N LYS A 333 30.53 -19.68 19.57
CA LYS A 333 31.23 -20.20 20.76
C LYS A 333 30.82 -21.65 20.92
N VAL A 334 31.42 -22.53 20.15
CA VAL A 334 31.28 -23.98 20.36
C VAL A 334 32.06 -24.33 21.62
N SER A 335 31.41 -25.03 22.52
CA SER A 335 31.96 -25.48 23.77
C SER A 335 33.14 -26.48 23.60
N SER A 336 33.38 -26.95 22.36
CA SER A 336 34.43 -27.93 22.07
C SER A 336 35.75 -27.25 21.67
N GLN A 337 36.85 -27.77 22.16
CA GLN A 337 38.23 -27.24 21.95
C GLN A 337 38.77 -27.46 20.52
N ASN A 338 38.06 -28.12 19.63
CA ASN A 338 38.46 -28.37 18.24
C ASN A 338 37.73 -27.42 17.29
N HIS A 339 38.39 -26.33 16.93
CA HIS A 339 37.87 -25.28 16.03
C HIS A 339 38.24 -25.58 14.57
N GLY A 340 37.73 -26.67 14.01
CA GLY A 340 37.68 -26.81 12.56
C GLY A 340 36.57 -25.92 11.99
N GLN A 341 36.86 -25.16 10.94
CA GLN A 341 35.79 -24.48 10.20
C GLN A 341 34.85 -25.53 9.62
N ALA A 342 33.52 -25.39 9.78
CA ALA A 342 32.59 -26.26 9.09
C ALA A 342 32.92 -26.22 7.57
N PRO A 343 33.15 -27.38 6.93
CA PRO A 343 33.58 -27.43 5.53
C PRO A 343 32.54 -26.87 4.57
N THR A 344 31.38 -26.45 5.07
CA THR A 344 30.20 -26.03 4.31
C THR A 344 29.99 -24.52 4.27
N GLU A 345 30.89 -23.69 4.81
CA GLU A 345 30.72 -22.23 4.82
C GLU A 345 30.40 -21.65 3.44
N GLN A 346 31.05 -22.15 2.40
CA GLN A 346 30.78 -21.70 1.02
C GLN A 346 29.42 -22.20 0.52
N ALA A 347 29.03 -23.41 0.86
CA ALA A 347 27.72 -23.96 0.53
C ALA A 347 26.59 -23.20 1.28
N ASP A 348 26.80 -22.90 2.56
CA ASP A 348 25.88 -22.13 3.38
C ASP A 348 25.66 -20.74 2.81
N ARG A 349 26.74 -20.02 2.44
CA ARG A 349 26.66 -18.70 1.79
C ARG A 349 25.86 -18.76 0.48
N ARG A 350 26.08 -19.81 -0.33
CA ARG A 350 25.33 -20.00 -1.58
C ARG A 350 23.84 -20.22 -1.31
N LEU A 351 23.50 -21.08 -0.38
CA LEU A 351 22.12 -21.38 -0.01
C LEU A 351 21.34 -20.14 0.43
N ILE A 352 21.94 -19.30 1.29
CA ILE A 352 21.28 -18.10 1.81
C ILE A 352 21.17 -16.97 0.77
N SER A 353 22.03 -16.94 -0.26
CA SER A 353 22.00 -15.91 -1.31
C SER A 353 21.19 -16.31 -2.54
N GLU A 354 21.03 -17.60 -2.80
CA GLU A 354 20.43 -18.12 -4.04
C GLU A 354 19.00 -17.64 -4.25
N GLY A 355 18.17 -17.65 -3.22
CA GLY A 355 16.79 -17.15 -3.29
C GLY A 355 16.71 -15.67 -3.66
N LEU A 356 17.58 -14.84 -3.08
CA LEU A 356 17.66 -13.42 -3.38
C LEU A 356 18.17 -13.15 -4.80
N GLU A 357 19.18 -13.93 -5.25
CA GLU A 357 19.75 -13.83 -6.60
C GLU A 357 18.73 -14.20 -7.66
N GLN A 358 17.99 -15.31 -7.45
CA GLN A 358 16.94 -15.75 -8.34
C GLN A 358 15.80 -14.71 -8.40
N LEU A 359 15.34 -14.23 -7.25
CA LEU A 359 14.27 -13.23 -7.16
C LEU A 359 14.63 -11.96 -7.94
N ALA A 360 15.84 -11.44 -7.79
CA ALA A 360 16.29 -10.27 -8.51
C ALA A 360 16.37 -10.54 -10.02
N ALA A 361 16.98 -11.67 -10.41
CA ALA A 361 17.19 -12.01 -11.83
C ALA A 361 15.86 -12.19 -12.59
N GLU A 362 14.88 -12.88 -11.98
CA GLU A 362 13.61 -13.20 -12.63
C GLU A 362 12.62 -12.03 -12.65
N THR A 363 12.77 -11.05 -11.71
CA THR A 363 11.96 -9.84 -11.71
C THR A 363 12.56 -8.66 -12.46
N GLY A 364 13.70 -8.85 -13.13
CA GLY A 364 14.36 -7.80 -13.92
C GLY A 364 15.16 -6.79 -13.11
N GLY A 365 15.48 -7.10 -11.85
CA GLY A 365 16.32 -6.29 -11.00
C GLY A 365 17.80 -6.70 -11.02
N GLY A 366 18.54 -6.32 -9.98
CA GLY A 366 19.94 -6.64 -9.81
C GLY A 366 20.32 -7.00 -8.39
N VAL A 367 21.43 -7.74 -8.23
CA VAL A 367 22.02 -8.05 -6.94
C VAL A 367 23.29 -7.23 -6.76
N TYR A 368 23.39 -6.59 -5.63
CA TYR A 368 24.50 -5.72 -5.22
C TYR A 368 25.04 -6.21 -3.87
N ARG A 369 26.26 -6.75 -3.88
CA ARG A 369 26.90 -7.19 -2.63
C ARG A 369 27.44 -5.99 -1.89
N LEU A 370 27.10 -5.88 -0.61
CA LEU A 370 27.50 -4.74 0.22
C LEU A 370 29.00 -4.75 0.47
N ALA A 371 29.66 -3.68 0.02
CA ALA A 371 31.05 -3.39 0.34
C ALA A 371 31.11 -2.02 1.06
N GLY A 372 31.59 -1.99 2.29
CA GLY A 372 31.65 -0.77 3.11
C GLY A 372 30.25 -0.24 3.48
N ALA A 373 30.07 1.08 3.39
CA ALA A 373 28.82 1.75 3.76
C ALA A 373 27.72 1.72 2.66
N GLY A 374 28.00 1.15 1.50
CA GLY A 374 27.01 0.98 0.40
C GLY A 374 26.71 2.22 -0.43
N GLU A 375 27.42 3.34 -0.25
CA GLU A 375 27.16 4.59 -0.99
C GLU A 375 27.21 4.39 -2.51
N GLY A 376 28.29 3.79 -3.04
CA GLY A 376 28.42 3.51 -4.46
C GLY A 376 27.36 2.54 -5.03
N ILE A 377 26.79 1.68 -4.19
CA ILE A 377 25.72 0.74 -4.58
C ILE A 377 24.44 1.50 -4.86
N LEU A 378 24.04 2.37 -3.94
CA LEU A 378 22.81 3.16 -4.07
C LEU A 378 22.90 4.16 -5.23
N ASP A 379 24.09 4.73 -5.45
CA ASP A 379 24.36 5.58 -6.63
C ASP A 379 24.19 4.80 -7.93
N ARG A 380 24.69 3.58 -7.96
CA ARG A 380 24.53 2.70 -9.11
C ARG A 380 23.07 2.32 -9.32
N ILE A 381 22.35 1.95 -8.27
CA ILE A 381 20.90 1.67 -8.36
C ILE A 381 20.15 2.91 -8.87
N ALA A 382 20.43 4.11 -8.33
CA ALA A 382 19.84 5.35 -8.78
C ALA A 382 20.06 5.59 -10.27
N GLN A 383 21.28 5.34 -10.74
CA GLN A 383 21.65 5.47 -12.16
C GLN A 383 20.94 4.44 -13.04
N GLU A 384 20.89 3.18 -12.63
CA GLU A 384 20.21 2.11 -13.36
C GLU A 384 18.69 2.33 -13.45
N LEU A 385 18.09 2.98 -12.42
CA LEU A 385 16.69 3.34 -12.39
C LEU A 385 16.37 4.71 -13.04
N SER A 386 17.37 5.43 -13.57
CA SER A 386 17.16 6.77 -14.13
C SER A 386 16.46 6.75 -15.48
N ALA A 387 16.52 5.64 -16.21
CA ALA A 387 15.81 5.49 -17.48
C ALA A 387 15.57 4.02 -17.86
N SER A 388 14.53 3.81 -18.67
CA SER A 388 14.18 2.50 -19.23
C SER A 388 13.51 2.65 -20.58
N TYR A 389 13.39 1.55 -21.30
CA TYR A 389 12.59 1.48 -22.52
C TYR A 389 11.21 0.91 -22.22
N VAL A 390 10.20 1.52 -22.81
CA VAL A 390 8.86 0.97 -22.93
C VAL A 390 8.71 0.44 -24.35
N LEU A 391 8.63 -0.88 -24.50
CA LEU A 391 8.48 -1.53 -25.78
C LEU A 391 7.00 -1.81 -26.06
N GLY A 392 6.52 -1.41 -27.25
CA GLY A 392 5.25 -1.88 -27.79
C GLY A 392 5.50 -3.12 -28.66
N VAL A 393 4.96 -4.25 -28.26
CA VAL A 393 5.18 -5.56 -28.87
C VAL A 393 3.87 -6.07 -29.46
N GLU A 394 3.86 -6.50 -30.73
CA GLU A 394 2.67 -7.09 -31.35
C GLU A 394 2.27 -8.36 -30.60
N SER A 395 1.00 -8.40 -30.16
CA SER A 395 0.44 -9.55 -29.46
C SER A 395 -0.14 -10.57 -30.44
N ARG A 396 -0.23 -11.82 -29.97
CA ARG A 396 -1.05 -12.86 -30.59
C ARG A 396 -2.20 -13.21 -29.64
N PRO A 397 -3.30 -13.79 -30.12
CA PRO A 397 -4.43 -14.15 -29.26
C PRO A 397 -4.04 -15.00 -28.03
N GLU A 398 -3.05 -15.89 -28.19
CA GLU A 398 -2.51 -16.68 -27.09
C GLU A 398 -1.79 -15.84 -26.03
N ASP A 399 -1.24 -14.69 -26.40
CA ASP A 399 -0.51 -13.81 -25.48
C ASP A 399 -1.46 -12.95 -24.60
N LEU A 400 -2.71 -12.81 -25.04
CA LEU A 400 -3.74 -12.01 -24.36
C LEU A 400 -4.54 -12.77 -23.29
N THR A 401 -4.15 -14.01 -23.00
CA THR A 401 -4.78 -14.81 -21.95
C THR A 401 -4.20 -14.47 -20.57
N ASN A 402 -4.97 -14.72 -19.51
CA ASN A 402 -4.54 -14.48 -18.11
C ASN A 402 -3.51 -15.53 -17.60
N ASN A 403 -2.73 -16.11 -18.47
CA ASN A 403 -1.68 -17.07 -18.12
C ASN A 403 -0.32 -16.41 -18.13
N PHE A 404 0.54 -16.77 -17.18
CA PHE A 404 1.93 -16.33 -17.18
C PHE A 404 2.69 -16.89 -18.38
N ARG A 405 3.53 -16.06 -18.99
CA ARG A 405 4.36 -16.37 -20.14
C ARG A 405 5.82 -16.14 -19.81
N ASN A 406 6.68 -16.93 -20.38
CA ASN A 406 8.12 -16.68 -20.31
C ASN A 406 8.49 -15.60 -21.33
N LEU A 407 9.06 -14.50 -20.83
CA LEU A 407 9.49 -13.35 -21.61
C LEU A 407 11.03 -13.30 -21.65
N SER A 408 11.60 -13.19 -22.82
CA SER A 408 13.01 -12.87 -22.99
C SER A 408 13.21 -11.72 -23.97
N VAL A 409 14.10 -10.80 -23.61
CA VAL A 409 14.46 -9.64 -24.44
C VAL A 409 15.97 -9.59 -24.61
N ALA A 410 16.40 -9.38 -25.85
CA ALA A 410 17.78 -9.08 -26.18
C ALA A 410 17.85 -7.75 -26.92
N ALA A 411 18.92 -6.98 -26.71
CA ALA A 411 19.19 -5.73 -27.42
C ALA A 411 20.48 -5.85 -28.22
N ARG A 412 20.52 -5.25 -29.43
CA ARG A 412 21.72 -5.17 -30.27
C ARG A 412 22.62 -4.02 -29.80
N SER A 413 23.23 -4.18 -28.64
CA SER A 413 24.24 -3.24 -28.15
C SER A 413 25.39 -4.05 -27.55
N GLN A 414 26.60 -3.87 -28.08
CA GLN A 414 27.76 -4.64 -27.63
C GLN A 414 28.06 -4.37 -26.16
N GLY A 415 28.16 -5.44 -25.35
CA GLY A 415 28.49 -5.35 -23.95
C GLY A 415 27.34 -4.79 -23.05
N SER A 416 26.14 -4.61 -23.59
CA SER A 416 25.01 -4.20 -22.81
C SER A 416 24.39 -5.36 -22.02
N LYS A 417 23.90 -5.05 -20.84
CA LYS A 417 23.09 -5.93 -20.00
C LYS A 417 21.62 -5.54 -20.12
N VAL A 418 20.79 -6.48 -20.55
CA VAL A 418 19.34 -6.29 -20.62
C VAL A 418 18.72 -6.85 -19.36
N ARG A 419 17.86 -6.08 -18.72
CA ARG A 419 17.05 -6.48 -17.57
C ARG A 419 15.57 -6.35 -17.92
N VAL A 420 14.83 -7.40 -17.70
CA VAL A 420 13.40 -7.51 -17.96
C VAL A 420 12.82 -8.54 -16.99
N SER A 421 11.58 -8.36 -16.55
CA SER A 421 10.87 -9.42 -15.83
C SER A 421 10.70 -10.64 -16.74
N GLN A 422 11.19 -11.80 -16.32
CA GLN A 422 11.12 -13.03 -17.13
C GLN A 422 9.71 -13.63 -17.15
N ALA A 423 8.91 -13.37 -16.11
CA ALA A 423 7.51 -13.71 -16.09
C ALA A 423 6.67 -12.55 -16.62
N PHE A 424 5.79 -12.81 -17.56
CA PHE A 424 4.92 -11.82 -18.16
C PHE A 424 3.45 -12.25 -18.02
N LEU A 425 2.63 -11.34 -17.51
CA LEU A 425 1.18 -11.48 -17.45
C LEU A 425 0.55 -10.32 -18.21
N HIS A 426 -0.25 -10.62 -19.22
CA HIS A 426 -1.09 -9.60 -19.82
C HIS A 426 -2.23 -9.28 -18.85
N ALA A 427 -2.15 -8.16 -18.16
CA ALA A 427 -3.30 -7.60 -17.47
C ALA A 427 -4.20 -6.97 -18.54
N ALA A 428 -5.22 -7.67 -19.01
CA ALA A 428 -6.34 -7.01 -19.64
C ALA A 428 -6.76 -5.87 -18.69
N ALA A 429 -6.93 -4.67 -19.23
CA ALA A 429 -7.32 -3.50 -18.45
C ALA A 429 -8.67 -3.77 -17.75
N SER A 430 -8.62 -4.43 -16.63
CA SER A 430 -9.75 -4.69 -15.74
C SER A 430 -9.21 -4.90 -14.33
N PRO A 431 -9.64 -4.09 -13.40
CA PRO A 431 -9.12 -4.07 -12.04
C PRO A 431 -9.76 -5.11 -11.12
N ALA A 432 -10.21 -6.23 -11.62
CA ALA A 432 -10.74 -7.31 -10.76
C ALA A 432 -9.59 -8.23 -10.31
N LEU A 433 -8.75 -7.76 -9.40
CA LEU A 433 -7.70 -8.55 -8.79
C LEU A 433 -8.23 -9.37 -7.61
N GLY A 434 -8.74 -10.54 -7.95
CA GLY A 434 -9.04 -11.61 -7.03
C GLY A 434 -8.52 -12.97 -7.49
N VAL A 435 -7.58 -13.01 -8.44
CA VAL A 435 -7.15 -14.28 -9.04
C VAL A 435 -5.67 -14.52 -8.79
N VAL A 436 -5.34 -15.33 -7.79
CA VAL A 436 -4.09 -16.09 -7.80
C VAL A 436 -4.39 -17.38 -8.57
N PRO A 437 -3.70 -17.66 -9.69
CA PRO A 437 -3.93 -18.91 -10.39
C PRO A 437 -3.49 -20.09 -9.52
N SER A 438 -4.45 -20.88 -9.06
CA SER A 438 -4.19 -22.18 -8.47
C SER A 438 -3.60 -23.10 -9.55
N ARG A 439 -2.58 -23.86 -9.15
CA ARG A 439 -1.85 -24.81 -9.99
C ARG A 439 -2.80 -25.88 -10.50
N ALA A 440 -3.19 -25.84 -11.79
CA ALA A 440 -3.84 -26.98 -12.42
C ALA A 440 -2.78 -28.00 -12.87
N PRO A 441 -2.97 -29.31 -12.64
CA PRO A 441 -2.11 -30.34 -13.21
C PRO A 441 -2.24 -30.34 -14.74
N LEU A 442 -1.12 -30.57 -15.41
CA LEU A 442 -1.02 -30.71 -16.85
C LEU A 442 -2.01 -31.79 -17.38
N GLY A 443 -3.01 -31.37 -18.11
CA GLY A 443 -3.90 -32.25 -18.88
C GLY A 443 -5.38 -31.94 -18.66
N LEU A 444 -6.02 -31.41 -19.71
CA LEU A 444 -7.42 -31.08 -19.91
C LEU A 444 -7.77 -29.62 -19.57
N ALA A 445 -8.10 -28.87 -20.61
CA ALA A 445 -8.68 -27.52 -20.52
C ALA A 445 -10.12 -27.64 -19.97
N VAL A 446 -10.26 -27.71 -18.65
CA VAL A 446 -11.51 -27.42 -17.97
C VAL A 446 -11.50 -25.92 -17.68
N PRO A 447 -12.57 -25.16 -17.99
CA PRO A 447 -12.65 -23.78 -17.57
C PRO A 447 -12.56 -23.77 -16.05
N THR A 448 -11.43 -23.31 -15.51
CA THR A 448 -11.23 -23.16 -14.07
C THR A 448 -12.27 -22.20 -13.55
N PRO A 449 -13.07 -22.58 -12.54
CA PRO A 449 -14.01 -21.66 -11.92
C PRO A 449 -13.23 -20.45 -11.42
N ARG A 450 -13.71 -19.25 -11.78
CA ARG A 450 -13.20 -17.98 -11.27
C ARG A 450 -13.31 -18.06 -9.74
N VAL A 451 -12.20 -18.22 -9.05
CA VAL A 451 -12.21 -18.16 -7.59
C VAL A 451 -12.46 -16.71 -7.23
N VAL A 452 -13.73 -16.39 -6.97
CA VAL A 452 -14.14 -15.09 -6.43
C VAL A 452 -13.64 -15.08 -4.99
N ARG A 453 -12.63 -14.27 -4.69
CA ARG A 453 -12.20 -14.06 -3.30
C ARG A 453 -13.32 -13.35 -2.55
N PRO A 454 -13.56 -13.72 -1.28
CA PRO A 454 -14.45 -12.97 -0.42
C PRO A 454 -14.06 -11.49 -0.38
N VAL A 455 -15.03 -10.59 -0.40
CA VAL A 455 -14.78 -9.14 -0.40
C VAL A 455 -13.96 -8.70 0.82
N GLU A 456 -14.05 -9.44 1.92
CA GLU A 456 -13.27 -9.21 3.15
C GLU A 456 -11.77 -9.49 2.97
N ASP A 457 -11.40 -10.52 2.18
CA ASP A 457 -10.00 -10.82 1.88
C ASP A 457 -9.39 -9.78 0.93
N VAL A 458 -10.20 -9.31 -0.02
CA VAL A 458 -9.83 -8.21 -0.92
C VAL A 458 -9.64 -6.92 -0.12
N LEU A 459 -10.53 -6.62 0.83
CA LEU A 459 -10.41 -5.47 1.72
C LEU A 459 -9.14 -5.54 2.58
N ARG A 460 -8.84 -6.70 3.16
CA ARG A 460 -7.63 -6.89 3.96
C ARG A 460 -6.37 -6.59 3.13
N THR A 461 -6.33 -7.06 1.89
CA THR A 461 -5.25 -6.76 0.95
C THR A 461 -5.19 -5.26 0.65
N ALA A 462 -6.35 -4.63 0.37
CA ALA A 462 -6.43 -3.19 0.10
C ALA A 462 -5.92 -2.34 1.28
N LEU A 463 -6.26 -2.73 2.51
CA LEU A 463 -5.81 -2.06 3.72
C LEU A 463 -4.31 -2.25 3.99
N SER A 464 -3.64 -3.23 3.40
CA SER A 464 -2.20 -3.45 3.52
C SER A 464 -1.37 -2.76 2.43
N THR A 465 -1.98 -2.09 1.44
CA THR A 465 -1.26 -1.42 0.33
C THR A 465 -0.37 -0.29 0.82
N LEU A 466 0.67 0.05 0.04
CA LEU A 466 1.57 1.19 0.31
C LEU A 466 1.09 2.50 -0.33
N ASP A 467 0.00 2.47 -1.07
CA ASP A 467 -0.59 3.64 -1.74
C ASP A 467 -2.12 3.62 -1.58
N ALA A 468 -2.75 4.77 -1.76
CA ALA A 468 -4.20 4.85 -1.81
C ALA A 468 -4.72 4.24 -3.12
N ILE A 469 -5.74 3.39 -3.02
CA ILE A 469 -6.41 2.81 -4.19
C ILE A 469 -7.58 3.72 -4.56
N THR A 470 -7.63 4.16 -5.81
CA THR A 470 -8.59 5.15 -6.31
C THR A 470 -9.64 4.58 -7.26
N GLY A 471 -9.80 3.25 -7.31
CA GLY A 471 -10.83 2.61 -8.13
C GLY A 471 -12.24 3.02 -7.73
N LEU A 472 -12.49 3.13 -6.43
CA LEU A 472 -13.67 3.80 -5.88
C LEU A 472 -13.19 5.13 -5.25
N PRO A 473 -13.76 6.28 -5.65
CA PRO A 473 -13.39 7.57 -5.08
C PRO A 473 -14.01 7.72 -3.69
N VAL A 474 -13.22 7.42 -2.66
CA VAL A 474 -13.62 7.45 -1.25
C VAL A 474 -13.06 8.70 -0.57
N ARG A 475 -13.92 9.39 0.17
CA ARG A 475 -13.54 10.52 1.02
C ARG A 475 -13.88 10.22 2.48
N VAL A 476 -12.99 10.58 3.39
CA VAL A 476 -13.16 10.35 4.82
C VAL A 476 -12.93 11.65 5.59
N ALA A 477 -13.82 11.97 6.51
CA ALA A 477 -13.59 12.99 7.51
C ALA A 477 -13.59 12.38 8.92
N THR A 478 -12.82 12.99 9.80
CA THR A 478 -12.71 12.62 11.20
C THR A 478 -13.20 13.73 12.09
N PHE A 479 -13.74 13.38 13.23
CA PHE A 479 -14.12 14.29 14.31
C PHE A 479 -13.56 13.76 15.60
N SER A 480 -12.69 14.53 16.23
CA SER A 480 -12.01 14.19 17.48
C SER A 480 -12.70 14.85 18.66
N GLN A 481 -13.02 14.07 19.68
CA GLN A 481 -13.59 14.54 20.94
C GLN A 481 -12.94 13.82 22.12
N TRP A 482 -12.82 14.47 23.25
CA TRP A 482 -12.31 13.85 24.45
C TRP A 482 -13.37 12.93 25.08
N ASP A 483 -12.98 11.72 25.46
CA ASP A 483 -13.83 10.82 26.23
C ASP A 483 -13.38 10.83 27.72
N PRO A 484 -14.07 11.54 28.58
CA PRO A 484 -13.69 11.65 30.00
C PRO A 484 -13.77 10.31 30.74
N LYS A 485 -14.52 9.31 30.23
CA LYS A 485 -14.65 8.00 30.86
C LYS A 485 -13.42 7.14 30.67
N SER A 486 -12.85 7.16 29.48
CA SER A 486 -11.67 6.34 29.11
C SER A 486 -10.36 7.11 29.20
N SER A 487 -10.40 8.43 29.39
CA SER A 487 -9.24 9.33 29.28
C SER A 487 -8.54 9.25 27.93
N LYS A 488 -9.27 8.89 26.87
CA LYS A 488 -8.80 8.78 25.48
C LYS A 488 -9.53 9.79 24.60
N VAL A 489 -8.97 9.99 23.40
CA VAL A 489 -9.64 10.76 22.34
C VAL A 489 -10.48 9.79 21.52
N ARG A 490 -11.75 10.11 21.41
CA ARG A 490 -12.70 9.40 20.55
C ARG A 490 -12.65 10.02 19.16
N ILE A 491 -12.35 9.22 18.15
CA ILE A 491 -12.34 9.62 16.74
C ILE A 491 -13.57 9.01 16.07
N SER A 492 -14.49 9.84 15.65
CA SER A 492 -15.63 9.46 14.82
C SER A 492 -15.28 9.67 13.34
N LEU A 493 -15.72 8.75 12.48
CA LEU A 493 -15.47 8.82 11.04
C LEU A 493 -16.80 9.01 10.29
N THR A 494 -16.77 9.80 9.23
CA THR A 494 -17.77 9.77 8.18
C THR A 494 -17.12 9.49 6.85
N VAL A 495 -17.81 8.74 6.02
CA VAL A 495 -17.30 8.25 4.74
C VAL A 495 -18.30 8.61 3.65
N GLU A 496 -17.80 9.16 2.57
CA GLU A 496 -18.55 9.45 1.36
C GLU A 496 -17.87 8.75 0.19
N VAL A 497 -18.67 8.14 -0.69
CA VAL A 497 -18.20 7.56 -1.95
C VAL A 497 -18.82 8.37 -3.07
N GLU A 498 -17.97 8.99 -3.89
CA GLU A 498 -18.38 9.80 -5.03
C GLU A 498 -18.82 8.91 -6.21
N GLU A 499 -19.47 9.51 -7.22
CA GLU A 499 -19.86 8.77 -8.42
C GLU A 499 -18.64 8.12 -9.13
N PRO A 500 -18.76 6.89 -9.65
CA PRO A 500 -20.01 6.13 -9.93
C PRO A 500 -20.69 5.45 -8.72
N GLY A 501 -20.19 5.61 -7.50
CA GLY A 501 -20.75 4.99 -6.30
C GLY A 501 -20.40 3.50 -6.17
N ILE A 502 -20.93 2.87 -5.12
CA ILE A 502 -20.76 1.44 -4.85
C ILE A 502 -21.76 0.66 -5.72
N GLN A 503 -21.27 -0.38 -6.40
CA GLN A 503 -22.16 -1.26 -7.18
C GLN A 503 -23.13 -2.00 -6.25
N PRO A 504 -24.39 -2.24 -6.71
CA PRO A 504 -25.38 -2.96 -5.91
C PRO A 504 -24.89 -4.35 -5.49
N GLY A 505 -25.08 -4.70 -4.24
CA GLY A 505 -24.69 -5.99 -3.68
C GLY A 505 -23.96 -5.85 -2.35
N ASP A 506 -23.47 -6.95 -1.82
CA ASP A 506 -22.67 -6.96 -0.60
C ASP A 506 -21.33 -6.25 -0.84
N TYR A 507 -20.92 -5.42 0.09
CA TYR A 507 -19.61 -4.77 0.07
C TYR A 507 -18.89 -4.95 1.42
N ALA A 508 -17.59 -4.75 1.45
CA ALA A 508 -16.81 -4.77 2.67
C ALA A 508 -16.25 -3.39 2.98
N VAL A 509 -16.25 -3.02 4.24
CA VAL A 509 -15.71 -1.75 4.74
C VAL A 509 -14.87 -1.99 5.97
N GLY A 510 -13.81 -1.21 6.15
CA GLY A 510 -12.98 -1.33 7.33
C GLY A 510 -11.88 -0.29 7.44
N TYR A 511 -11.23 -0.30 8.59
CA TYR A 511 -10.06 0.54 8.83
C TYR A 511 -8.98 -0.20 9.62
N VAL A 512 -7.76 0.29 9.47
CA VAL A 512 -6.62 -0.05 10.31
C VAL A 512 -5.96 1.25 10.77
N VAL A 513 -5.65 1.34 12.06
CA VAL A 513 -4.91 2.45 12.66
C VAL A 513 -3.60 1.92 13.20
N THR A 514 -2.51 2.52 12.78
CA THR A 514 -1.17 2.16 13.24
C THR A 514 -0.49 3.32 13.93
N ASP A 515 0.40 3.01 14.90
CA ASP A 515 1.29 3.99 15.52
C ASP A 515 2.52 4.28 14.63
N ARG A 516 3.49 5.06 15.17
CA ARG A 516 4.72 5.41 14.44
C ARG A 516 5.63 4.23 14.17
N GLU A 517 5.55 3.20 14.99
CA GLU A 517 6.30 1.94 14.87
C GLU A 517 5.56 0.91 14.00
N ASN A 518 4.48 1.34 13.31
CA ASN A 518 3.60 0.50 12.48
C ASN A 518 2.89 -0.63 13.24
N ARG A 519 2.74 -0.50 14.58
CA ARG A 519 1.94 -1.46 15.35
C ARG A 519 0.47 -1.10 15.19
N THR A 520 -0.36 -2.08 14.88
CA THR A 520 -1.82 -1.90 14.84
C THR A 520 -2.33 -1.61 16.25
N VAL A 521 -2.93 -0.44 16.42
CA VAL A 521 -3.53 0.03 17.70
C VAL A 521 -5.05 -0.06 17.69
N ALA A 522 -5.66 -0.07 16.51
CA ALA A 522 -7.08 -0.33 16.32
C ALA A 522 -7.31 -0.83 14.89
N ASP A 523 -8.20 -1.78 14.75
CA ASP A 523 -8.68 -2.26 13.46
C ASP A 523 -10.15 -2.66 13.57
N TRP A 524 -10.82 -2.62 12.44
CA TRP A 524 -12.20 -3.07 12.31
C TRP A 524 -12.51 -3.32 10.83
N SER A 525 -13.29 -4.34 10.57
CA SER A 525 -13.86 -4.59 9.25
C SER A 525 -15.21 -5.27 9.36
N GLU A 526 -16.10 -4.96 8.43
CA GLU A 526 -17.44 -5.52 8.34
C GLU A 526 -17.82 -5.78 6.88
N LYS A 527 -18.48 -6.91 6.65
CA LYS A 527 -19.21 -7.15 5.41
C LYS A 527 -20.59 -6.53 5.56
N VAL A 528 -20.90 -5.60 4.69
CA VAL A 528 -22.15 -4.85 4.70
C VAL A 528 -23.09 -5.44 3.67
N THR A 529 -24.29 -5.84 4.10
CA THR A 529 -25.37 -6.23 3.22
C THR A 529 -26.35 -5.05 3.12
N PRO A 530 -26.59 -4.48 1.94
CA PRO A 530 -27.58 -3.43 1.77
C PRO A 530 -28.94 -3.85 2.35
N ASP A 531 -29.69 -2.89 2.85
CA ASP A 531 -31.04 -3.07 3.44
C ASP A 531 -31.08 -3.77 4.82
N VAL A 532 -29.95 -4.12 5.42
CA VAL A 532 -29.89 -4.59 6.81
C VAL A 532 -29.72 -3.39 7.75
N PRO A 533 -30.69 -3.07 8.63
CA PRO A 533 -30.59 -1.94 9.55
C PRO A 533 -29.35 -2.03 10.44
N GLY A 534 -28.53 -0.99 10.46
CA GLY A 534 -27.30 -0.90 11.28
C GLY A 534 -26.06 -1.49 10.63
N SER A 535 -26.17 -2.15 9.47
CA SER A 535 -25.04 -2.62 8.66
C SER A 535 -24.23 -1.43 8.12
N GLY A 536 -22.90 -1.53 8.10
CA GLY A 536 -22.01 -0.48 7.59
C GLY A 536 -21.75 0.69 8.56
N ARG A 537 -22.13 0.56 9.80
CA ARG A 537 -21.89 1.58 10.83
C ARG A 537 -20.45 1.50 11.33
N VAL A 538 -19.62 2.44 10.91
CA VAL A 538 -18.23 2.51 11.35
C VAL A 538 -18.15 2.86 12.84
N PRO A 539 -17.57 2.01 13.69
CA PRO A 539 -17.43 2.29 15.10
C PRO A 539 -16.42 3.41 15.35
N PRO A 540 -16.59 4.23 16.41
CA PRO A 540 -15.60 5.23 16.78
C PRO A 540 -14.32 4.56 17.30
N ILE A 541 -13.19 5.19 17.05
CA ILE A 541 -11.86 4.74 17.47
C ILE A 541 -11.48 5.46 18.76
N LEU A 542 -10.96 4.74 19.76
CA LEU A 542 -10.46 5.30 21.02
C LEU A 542 -8.94 5.24 21.05
N LEU A 543 -8.26 6.39 20.97
CA LEU A 543 -6.82 6.50 20.92
C LEU A 543 -6.27 7.34 22.07
N ASP A 544 -5.08 6.97 22.54
CA ASP A 544 -4.28 7.86 23.39
C ASP A 544 -3.75 9.04 22.56
N PRO A 545 -3.42 10.19 23.17
CA PRO A 545 -2.74 11.27 22.46
C PRO A 545 -1.44 10.78 21.79
N GLY A 546 -1.29 11.04 20.50
CA GLY A 546 -0.17 10.53 19.72
C GLY A 546 -0.34 10.79 18.23
N ALA A 547 0.65 10.38 17.46
CA ALA A 547 0.59 10.42 15.99
C ALA A 547 0.33 9.01 15.47
N TYR A 548 -0.66 8.88 14.61
CA TYR A 548 -1.13 7.63 14.03
C TYR A 548 -1.34 7.77 12.54
N SER A 549 -1.41 6.66 11.85
CA SER A 549 -1.86 6.58 10.46
C SER A 549 -3.17 5.79 10.42
N LEU A 550 -4.22 6.41 9.91
CA LEU A 550 -5.51 5.77 9.62
C LEU A 550 -5.52 5.35 8.16
N ARG A 551 -5.81 4.11 7.91
CA ARG A 551 -6.15 3.61 6.59
C ARG A 551 -7.57 3.10 6.61
N PHE A 552 -8.42 3.69 5.78
CA PHE A 552 -9.80 3.29 5.58
C PHE A 552 -9.94 2.68 4.19
N GLY A 553 -10.74 1.64 4.05
CA GLY A 553 -10.97 0.96 2.77
C GLY A 553 -12.42 0.51 2.60
N ILE A 554 -12.80 0.42 1.33
CA ILE A 554 -14.08 -0.13 0.88
C ILE A 554 -13.87 -0.97 -0.36
N VAL A 555 -14.60 -2.08 -0.46
CA VAL A 555 -14.58 -3.00 -1.60
C VAL A 555 -16.01 -3.35 -1.95
N ASP A 556 -16.43 -3.11 -3.20
CA ASP A 556 -17.77 -3.41 -3.66
C ASP A 556 -17.95 -4.88 -4.08
N ALA A 557 -19.18 -5.25 -4.46
CA ALA A 557 -19.54 -6.59 -4.88
C ALA A 557 -18.79 -7.07 -6.14
N GLU A 558 -18.32 -6.16 -6.98
CA GLU A 558 -17.54 -6.45 -8.19
C GLU A 558 -16.03 -6.54 -7.90
N GLY A 559 -15.62 -6.26 -6.65
CA GLY A 559 -14.22 -6.25 -6.21
C GLY A 559 -13.49 -4.95 -6.53
N GLN A 560 -14.20 -3.87 -6.90
CA GLN A 560 -13.62 -2.55 -7.03
C GLN A 560 -13.25 -2.01 -5.64
N GLN A 561 -12.12 -1.34 -5.55
CA GLN A 561 -11.53 -0.94 -4.28
C GLN A 561 -11.31 0.56 -4.23
N GLY A 562 -11.56 1.13 -3.06
CA GLY A 562 -11.17 2.48 -2.72
C GLY A 562 -10.53 2.53 -1.34
N THR A 563 -9.38 3.20 -1.21
CA THR A 563 -8.75 3.39 0.11
C THR A 563 -8.31 4.84 0.30
N VAL A 564 -8.36 5.27 1.55
CA VAL A 564 -7.87 6.59 2.00
C VAL A 564 -6.84 6.38 3.08
N ILE A 565 -5.70 7.03 2.95
CA ILE A 565 -4.65 7.06 3.97
C ILE A 565 -4.65 8.47 4.57
N ARG A 566 -4.68 8.55 5.89
CA ARG A 566 -4.73 9.82 6.61
C ARG A 566 -3.88 9.79 7.86
N ASP A 567 -3.02 10.79 8.00
CA ASP A 567 -2.31 11.01 9.26
C ASP A 567 -3.28 11.57 10.31
N LEU A 568 -3.34 10.92 11.46
CA LEU A 568 -4.07 11.36 12.62
C LEU A 568 -3.10 11.90 13.66
N ASN A 569 -3.15 13.20 13.91
CA ASN A 569 -2.43 13.81 15.02
C ASN A 569 -3.39 13.96 16.20
N VAL A 570 -3.54 12.87 16.94
CA VAL A 570 -4.45 12.79 18.07
C VAL A 570 -3.86 13.58 19.21
N ARG A 571 -4.41 14.77 19.47
CA ARG A 571 -3.99 15.64 20.54
C ARG A 571 -5.13 15.76 21.54
N ARG A 572 -4.79 15.79 22.81
CA ARG A 572 -5.64 16.51 23.76
C ARG A 572 -5.47 17.97 23.37
N SER A 573 -6.42 18.49 22.58
CA SER A 573 -6.33 19.87 22.09
C SER A 573 -6.49 20.79 23.31
N VAL A 574 -5.39 21.23 23.87
CA VAL A 574 -5.37 22.17 24.99
C VAL A 574 -5.20 23.55 24.38
N ALA A 575 -6.23 24.36 24.44
CA ALA A 575 -6.04 25.80 24.38
C ALA A 575 -5.13 26.16 25.55
N ALA A 576 -4.16 27.06 25.34
CA ALA A 576 -3.13 27.37 26.33
C ALA A 576 -3.69 27.41 27.73
N ASP A 577 -3.11 26.61 28.59
CA ASP A 577 -3.17 26.59 30.05
C ASP A 577 -4.35 25.96 30.80
N ALA A 578 -5.43 25.45 30.20
CA ALA A 578 -6.37 24.62 30.96
C ALA A 578 -7.58 24.05 30.20
N VAL A 579 -7.94 24.53 29.02
CA VAL A 579 -9.15 24.11 28.30
C VAL A 579 -8.83 23.34 27.05
N ALA A 580 -9.26 22.09 26.98
CA ALA A 580 -9.17 21.25 25.77
C ALA A 580 -10.46 21.40 24.96
N THR A 581 -10.38 21.16 23.63
CA THR A 581 -11.54 21.22 22.74
C THR A 581 -11.69 19.99 21.88
N SER A 582 -12.92 19.74 21.38
CA SER A 582 -13.14 18.87 20.23
C SER A 582 -12.72 19.56 18.94
N ASP A 583 -12.82 18.85 17.83
CA ASP A 583 -12.88 19.48 16.50
C ASP A 583 -14.18 20.32 16.38
N LEU A 584 -14.18 21.28 15.45
CA LEU A 584 -15.36 22.11 15.16
C LEU A 584 -16.29 21.38 14.17
N LEU A 585 -17.54 21.15 14.53
CA LEU A 585 -18.58 20.75 13.59
C LEU A 585 -19.26 21.96 12.99
N VAL A 586 -19.53 21.88 11.69
CA VAL A 586 -20.21 22.95 10.91
C VAL A 586 -21.19 22.28 9.96
N GLY A 587 -22.34 22.89 9.76
CA GLY A 587 -23.35 22.39 8.84
C GLY A 587 -24.62 23.25 8.79
N SER A 588 -25.63 22.80 8.09
CA SER A 588 -26.96 23.39 8.13
C SER A 588 -27.61 23.18 9.50
N PRO A 589 -28.36 24.16 10.03
CA PRO A 589 -29.07 24.00 11.29
C PRO A 589 -29.92 22.73 11.28
N PRO A 590 -29.74 21.83 12.25
CA PRO A 590 -30.51 20.60 12.27
C PRO A 590 -31.97 20.86 12.66
N PRO A 591 -32.95 20.06 12.20
CA PRO A 591 -34.31 20.11 12.69
C PRO A 591 -34.38 19.94 14.20
N ARG A 592 -35.45 20.45 14.81
CA ARG A 592 -35.65 20.34 16.27
C ARG A 592 -35.52 18.89 16.76
N GLY A 593 -34.66 18.67 17.75
CA GLY A 593 -34.41 17.34 18.33
C GLY A 593 -33.42 16.48 17.56
N GLN A 594 -32.83 17.00 16.50
CA GLN A 594 -31.72 16.35 15.80
C GLN A 594 -30.40 17.06 16.13
N VAL A 595 -29.30 16.33 15.90
CA VAL A 595 -27.93 16.81 16.13
C VAL A 595 -27.24 17.14 14.80
N LEU A 596 -26.29 18.05 14.85
CA LEU A 596 -25.46 18.38 13.71
C LEU A 596 -24.66 17.14 13.27
N ARG A 597 -24.68 16.82 11.99
CA ARG A 597 -24.01 15.63 11.46
C ARG A 597 -22.60 15.98 10.96
N LEU A 598 -21.69 15.06 11.16
CA LEU A 598 -20.36 15.12 10.54
C LEU A 598 -20.50 14.86 9.04
N SER A 599 -19.93 15.72 8.20
CA SER A 599 -19.79 15.53 6.76
C SER A 599 -18.32 15.67 6.33
N VAL A 600 -17.97 15.11 5.20
CA VAL A 600 -16.60 15.22 4.67
C VAL A 600 -16.32 16.67 4.30
N GLU A 601 -17.19 17.26 3.52
CA GLU A 601 -17.18 18.69 3.19
C GLU A 601 -18.56 19.26 3.52
N PRO A 602 -18.67 20.13 4.53
CA PRO A 602 -19.96 20.70 4.89
C PRO A 602 -20.45 21.65 3.79
N HIS A 603 -21.58 21.31 3.18
CA HIS A 603 -22.32 22.15 2.25
C HIS A 603 -23.52 22.75 2.98
N VAL A 604 -23.57 24.07 3.03
CA VAL A 604 -24.60 24.82 3.76
C VAL A 604 -25.29 25.77 2.80
N ALA A 605 -26.60 25.74 2.71
CA ALA A 605 -27.34 26.72 1.92
C ALA A 605 -27.19 28.12 2.54
N ILE A 606 -27.17 29.15 1.68
CA ILE A 606 -27.16 30.54 2.13
C ILE A 606 -28.28 30.75 3.18
N GLY A 607 -27.91 31.31 4.31
CA GLY A 607 -28.81 31.51 5.46
C GLY A 607 -28.06 31.41 6.76
N SER A 608 -28.37 30.40 7.56
CA SER A 608 -27.78 30.20 8.88
C SER A 608 -26.78 29.02 8.85
N VAL A 609 -25.59 29.21 9.37
CA VAL A 609 -24.54 28.19 9.49
C VAL A 609 -24.44 27.76 10.94
N ALA A 610 -24.85 26.54 11.24
CA ALA A 610 -24.75 25.97 12.58
C ALA A 610 -23.33 25.52 12.90
N ALA A 611 -22.91 25.73 14.14
CA ALA A 611 -21.62 25.32 14.67
C ALA A 611 -21.76 24.65 16.03
N TYR A 612 -20.84 23.70 16.31
CA TYR A 612 -20.80 22.93 17.56
C TYR A 612 -19.34 22.64 17.92
N LEU A 613 -19.02 22.90 19.21
CA LEU A 613 -17.71 22.65 19.79
C LEU A 613 -17.88 22.15 21.24
N GLU A 614 -17.09 21.17 21.63
CA GLU A 614 -17.00 20.74 23.03
C GLU A 614 -15.75 21.32 23.67
N LEU A 615 -15.87 21.70 24.95
CA LEU A 615 -14.80 22.22 25.78
C LEU A 615 -14.66 21.35 27.02
N TYR A 616 -13.43 21.09 27.40
CA TYR A 616 -13.09 20.22 28.52
C TYR A 616 -12.02 20.87 29.41
N SER A 617 -12.15 20.76 30.73
CA SER A 617 -11.07 21.13 31.64
C SER A 617 -10.96 20.11 32.78
N ALA A 618 -9.76 19.96 33.32
CA ALA A 618 -9.54 19.21 34.53
C ALA A 618 -10.14 19.92 35.77
N MET A 619 -10.22 21.25 35.70
CA MET A 619 -10.82 22.13 36.73
C MET A 619 -12.11 22.72 36.16
N PRO A 620 -13.29 22.33 36.68
CA PRO A 620 -14.57 22.86 36.18
C PRO A 620 -14.66 24.38 36.21
N GLU A 621 -14.01 25.04 37.17
CA GLU A 621 -13.99 26.50 37.35
C GLU A 621 -13.37 27.22 36.12
N ASP A 622 -12.49 26.57 35.41
CA ASP A 622 -11.88 27.14 34.19
C ASP A 622 -12.93 27.34 33.08
N LEU A 623 -14.00 26.54 33.09
CA LEU A 623 -15.07 26.62 32.10
C LEU A 623 -16.11 27.70 32.41
N ASP A 624 -16.20 28.17 33.64
CA ASP A 624 -17.20 29.16 34.04
C ASP A 624 -16.95 30.54 33.41
N PHE A 625 -15.70 30.87 33.10
CA PHE A 625 -15.29 32.12 32.50
C PHE A 625 -14.86 31.97 31.03
N THR A 626 -15.18 30.80 30.43
CA THR A 626 -14.82 30.48 29.04
C THR A 626 -16.04 30.63 28.15
N PHE A 627 -15.90 31.41 27.08
CA PHE A 627 -16.93 31.66 26.08
C PHE A 627 -16.37 31.29 24.68
N VAL A 628 -17.26 31.09 23.73
CA VAL A 628 -16.90 30.82 22.34
C VAL A 628 -17.61 31.77 21.40
N ASP A 629 -16.86 32.44 20.54
CA ASP A 629 -17.42 33.16 19.40
C ASP A 629 -17.28 32.31 18.15
N PHE A 630 -18.37 32.05 17.44
CA PHE A 630 -18.36 31.46 16.12
C PHE A 630 -18.26 32.56 15.07
N GLU A 631 -17.29 32.41 14.17
CA GLU A 631 -17.02 33.39 13.10
C GLU A 631 -16.99 32.68 11.74
N ILE A 632 -17.38 33.42 10.69
CA ILE A 632 -17.18 33.03 9.30
C ILE A 632 -16.17 34.00 8.68
N ALA A 633 -15.13 33.46 8.01
CA ALA A 633 -14.09 34.23 7.34
C ALA A 633 -13.72 33.61 5.99
N ARG A 634 -12.93 34.32 5.17
CA ARG A 634 -12.42 33.77 3.89
C ARG A 634 -11.35 32.70 4.11
N ASP A 635 -10.54 32.88 5.13
CA ASP A 635 -9.48 31.96 5.54
C ASP A 635 -9.27 32.02 7.06
N ALA A 636 -8.25 31.32 7.57
CA ALA A 636 -7.98 31.29 9.02
C ALA A 636 -7.52 32.63 9.60
N GLU A 637 -6.98 33.56 8.80
CA GLU A 637 -6.31 34.78 9.23
C GLU A 637 -7.10 36.06 8.89
N SER A 638 -7.96 36.00 7.87
CA SER A 638 -8.76 37.14 7.39
C SER A 638 -9.74 37.62 8.46
N PRO A 639 -10.15 38.92 8.42
CA PRO A 639 -11.18 39.43 9.32
C PRO A 639 -12.48 38.62 9.22
N ALA A 640 -13.20 38.51 10.36
CA ALA A 640 -14.51 37.87 10.40
C ALA A 640 -15.52 38.66 9.53
N LEU A 641 -16.23 37.94 8.67
CA LEU A 641 -17.32 38.45 7.84
C LEU A 641 -18.67 38.45 8.58
N ALA A 642 -18.84 37.47 9.46
CA ALA A 642 -19.98 37.33 10.34
C ALA A 642 -19.52 36.68 11.64
N ARG A 643 -20.18 37.00 12.75
CA ARG A 643 -19.86 36.50 14.10
C ARG A 643 -21.13 36.37 14.93
N GLU A 644 -21.13 35.34 15.78
CA GLU A 644 -22.17 35.10 16.80
C GLU A 644 -21.52 34.48 18.05
N THR A 645 -21.94 34.94 19.25
CA THR A 645 -21.49 34.33 20.50
C THR A 645 -22.28 33.05 20.73
N ALA A 646 -21.59 31.98 21.07
CA ALA A 646 -22.20 30.67 21.26
C ALA A 646 -23.07 30.61 22.54
N ASP A 647 -24.12 29.82 22.45
CA ASP A 647 -24.85 29.36 23.65
C ASP A 647 -23.99 28.29 24.35
N MET A 648 -23.68 28.52 25.62
CA MET A 648 -22.91 27.60 26.44
C MET A 648 -23.85 26.69 27.23
N LEU A 649 -23.77 25.38 26.93
CA LEU A 649 -24.61 24.37 27.60
C LEU A 649 -23.75 23.47 28.49
N ASP A 650 -24.34 23.07 29.64
CA ASP A 650 -23.70 22.10 30.51
C ASP A 650 -23.59 20.72 29.84
N GLY A 651 -22.39 20.14 29.87
CA GLY A 651 -22.16 18.77 29.46
C GLY A 651 -22.65 17.76 30.53
N ALA A 652 -22.40 16.48 30.27
CA ALA A 652 -22.76 15.41 31.19
C ALA A 652 -21.91 15.37 32.46
N LEU A 653 -20.77 16.07 32.47
CA LEU A 653 -19.86 16.20 33.62
C LEU A 653 -19.55 17.68 33.87
N PRO A 654 -19.27 18.10 35.13
CA PRO A 654 -18.89 19.48 35.43
C PRO A 654 -17.65 19.96 34.65
N SER A 655 -16.77 19.04 34.29
CA SER A 655 -15.55 19.29 33.50
C SER A 655 -15.80 19.39 32.00
N TRP A 656 -17.05 19.49 31.53
CA TRP A 656 -17.45 19.49 30.13
C TRP A 656 -18.53 20.54 29.84
N ARG A 657 -18.30 21.37 28.84
CA ARG A 657 -19.28 22.35 28.30
C ARG A 657 -19.44 22.13 26.81
N VAL A 658 -20.58 22.51 26.29
CA VAL A 658 -20.87 22.47 24.85
C VAL A 658 -21.18 23.88 24.39
N ALA A 659 -20.42 24.39 23.42
CA ALA A 659 -20.73 25.62 22.73
C ALA A 659 -21.51 25.28 21.45
N THR A 660 -22.67 25.87 21.29
CA THR A 660 -23.50 25.68 20.09
C THR A 660 -24.06 27.03 19.63
N GLY A 661 -24.33 27.19 18.36
CA GLY A 661 -24.89 28.41 17.84
C GLY A 661 -25.06 28.40 16.31
N SER A 662 -25.57 29.49 15.79
CA SER A 662 -25.78 29.64 14.36
C SER A 662 -25.40 31.04 13.89
N VAL A 663 -24.45 31.12 12.98
CA VAL A 663 -23.98 32.40 12.42
C VAL A 663 -24.79 32.74 11.17
N ASP A 664 -25.30 33.97 11.10
CA ASP A 664 -26.03 34.46 9.92
C ASP A 664 -25.07 34.69 8.73
N ALA A 665 -25.25 33.89 7.70
CA ALA A 665 -24.50 33.96 6.43
C ALA A 665 -25.38 34.45 5.26
N SER A 666 -26.56 34.99 5.52
CA SER A 666 -27.51 35.44 4.49
C SER A 666 -26.99 36.50 3.56
N LYS A 667 -26.01 37.31 4.04
CA LYS A 667 -25.37 38.40 3.29
C LYS A 667 -24.10 37.98 2.54
N LEU A 668 -23.68 36.69 2.70
CA LEU A 668 -22.49 36.18 2.05
C LEU A 668 -22.82 35.60 0.67
N THR A 669 -21.86 35.67 -0.23
CA THR A 669 -21.98 35.06 -1.56
C THR A 669 -21.63 33.58 -1.53
N PRO A 670 -22.20 32.75 -2.44
CA PRO A 670 -21.77 31.37 -2.57
C PRO A 670 -20.25 31.25 -2.74
N GLY A 671 -19.67 30.23 -2.13
CA GLY A 671 -18.22 29.96 -2.19
C GLY A 671 -17.65 29.27 -0.97
N SER A 672 -16.35 29.03 -0.97
CA SER A 672 -15.65 28.39 0.14
C SER A 672 -15.31 29.38 1.24
N TYR A 673 -15.54 28.98 2.46
CA TYR A 673 -15.30 29.76 3.68
C TYR A 673 -14.66 28.91 4.76
N VAL A 674 -14.18 29.58 5.80
CA VAL A 674 -13.67 28.96 7.03
C VAL A 674 -14.56 29.40 8.20
N ALA A 675 -15.17 28.45 8.88
CA ALA A 675 -15.75 28.67 10.18
C ALA A 675 -14.66 28.58 11.26
N ARG A 676 -14.68 29.49 12.20
CA ARG A 676 -13.74 29.56 13.31
C ARG A 676 -14.52 29.59 14.62
N ALA A 677 -14.07 28.81 15.59
CA ALA A 677 -14.50 28.92 16.97
C ALA A 677 -13.36 29.56 17.76
N ARG A 678 -13.55 30.84 18.15
CA ARG A 678 -12.60 31.54 19.01
C ARG A 678 -12.97 31.31 20.47
N ILE A 679 -12.02 30.76 21.20
CA ILE A 679 -12.19 30.48 22.62
C ILE A 679 -11.67 31.71 23.39
N LEU A 680 -12.54 32.29 24.24
CA LEU A 680 -12.26 33.48 25.02
C LEU A 680 -12.33 33.08 26.51
N ARG A 681 -11.33 33.52 27.28
CA ARG A 681 -11.32 33.40 28.75
C ARG A 681 -11.04 34.78 29.32
N ASP A 682 -11.90 35.23 30.22
CA ASP A 682 -11.85 36.59 30.76
C ASP A 682 -11.75 37.66 29.67
N GLY A 683 -12.45 37.47 28.57
CA GLY A 683 -12.46 38.37 27.41
C GLY A 683 -11.20 38.34 26.53
N LYS A 684 -10.20 37.50 26.84
CA LYS A 684 -8.97 37.33 26.03
C LYS A 684 -9.06 36.07 25.21
N GLY A 685 -8.63 36.13 23.94
CA GLY A 685 -8.54 34.95 23.07
C GLY A 685 -7.46 34.00 23.56
N VAL A 686 -7.84 32.78 23.91
CA VAL A 686 -6.92 31.71 24.37
C VAL A 686 -6.76 30.58 23.39
N GLY A 687 -7.61 30.48 22.36
CA GLY A 687 -7.50 29.45 21.32
C GLY A 687 -8.44 29.67 20.17
N MET A 688 -8.23 28.93 19.09
CA MET A 688 -9.06 28.95 17.89
C MET A 688 -9.08 27.56 17.23
N VAL A 689 -10.27 27.09 16.89
CA VAL A 689 -10.48 25.87 16.08
C VAL A 689 -11.16 26.27 14.78
N THR A 690 -10.73 25.67 13.67
CA THR A 690 -11.22 26.05 12.35
C THR A 690 -11.75 24.85 11.58
N ARG A 691 -12.75 25.08 10.70
CA ARG A 691 -13.25 24.11 9.74
C ARG A 691 -13.64 24.79 8.43
N ARG A 692 -13.23 24.22 7.30
CA ARG A 692 -13.68 24.68 5.99
C ARG A 692 -15.08 24.17 5.68
N PHE A 693 -15.86 24.97 4.97
CA PHE A 693 -17.18 24.61 4.47
C PHE A 693 -17.48 25.39 3.17
N VAL A 694 -18.49 24.91 2.44
CA VAL A 694 -18.99 25.53 1.21
C VAL A 694 -20.37 26.13 1.49
N LEU A 695 -20.55 27.39 1.12
CA LEU A 695 -21.84 28.06 1.15
C LEU A 695 -22.46 27.96 -0.25
N ASP A 696 -23.55 27.21 -0.37
CA ASP A 696 -24.25 26.95 -1.62
C ASP A 696 -25.29 28.04 -1.90
N ALA A 697 -25.52 28.33 -3.19
CA ALA A 697 -26.67 29.13 -3.58
C ALA A 697 -27.99 28.46 -3.13
N LEU A 698 -28.96 29.27 -2.74
CA LEU A 698 -30.32 28.75 -2.49
C LEU A 698 -30.79 27.95 -3.72
N ALA A 699 -31.12 26.71 -3.56
CA ALA A 699 -31.76 25.94 -4.63
C ALA A 699 -33.05 26.67 -5.02
N GLN A 700 -33.11 27.18 -6.23
CA GLN A 700 -34.34 27.79 -6.76
C GLN A 700 -35.41 26.71 -6.64
N GLY A 701 -36.39 26.97 -5.77
CA GLY A 701 -37.46 26.05 -5.47
C GLY A 701 -38.14 25.59 -6.76
N THR A 702 -38.11 24.31 -7.03
CA THR A 702 -38.96 23.67 -8.01
C THR A 702 -40.39 23.90 -7.50
N THR A 703 -41.08 24.91 -8.04
CA THR A 703 -42.52 25.09 -7.84
C THR A 703 -43.18 23.82 -8.35
N ALA A 704 -43.72 23.03 -7.43
CA ALA A 704 -44.59 21.92 -7.76
C ALA A 704 -45.75 22.44 -8.66
N PRO A 705 -46.07 21.80 -9.78
CA PRO A 705 -47.20 22.20 -10.56
C PRO A 705 -48.46 22.00 -9.72
N ALA A 706 -49.23 23.08 -9.53
CA ALA A 706 -50.52 23.04 -8.90
C ALA A 706 -51.42 22.05 -9.63
N SER A 707 -51.81 20.98 -8.94
CA SER A 707 -52.85 20.06 -9.40
C SER A 707 -54.19 20.81 -9.49
N LYS A 708 -54.69 20.93 -10.69
CA LYS A 708 -56.12 21.16 -10.96
C LYS A 708 -56.86 19.84 -11.08
#